data_aa41485a7f2d1dad154518b3ecaf3823
#
_entry.id   aa41485a7f2d1dad154518b3ecaf3823
#
_cell.length_a   1.000
_cell.length_b   1.000
_cell.length_c   1.000
_cell.angle_alpha   90.00
_cell.angle_beta   90.00
_cell.angle_gamma   90.00
#
_symmetry.space_group_name_H-M   'P 1'
#
loop_
_entity.id
_entity.type
_entity.pdbx_description
1 polymer ?
#
loop_
_entity_poly.entity_id
_entity_poly.type
_entity_poly.pdbx_seq_one_letter_code
_entity_poly.pdbx_strand_id
1 'polypeptide(L)'
;NMLNLTSIHDMLALEEIAKSGHVPAVGYAYVEPKEESKHEFTSTSLTFGKKKSTDEKTTVDANTRFPAASLSKIVFTYLVLQWTKENKIDLDEPLYGIVKKKQIELDKPLDDVLKYGRFVDKGEYPEQAKQITIRHILSHTTGLPNLGADPHSTLTFNSKLGEKYSYSGEAFIYLQKVIEATTGKNLEELAQEYVFTPLKMDHSTFLPQREDDTKIVAVHSNLGKPTSIYESIPHLRYDLELRSSLSDLSQAEKGKIYLSENPREYYVKGMSGPAPIPLEIDLTNLTTKLNNLSFRSDILEMTSKAGHTPHLDAAGSLLTTADDFSKFMTAWLENMDDPTFKQAFEPGYHLSLMSITSFDKLDTSKLDKKPYLIKDDQGKYQIWGYKENKWQLTDIGNLEIDFEWKQDETVFISPKDGIFNTLKKGHTLEPRSTESEEFKTCGLGWHLYRTKDTDELIAYQYGENTDMRSFVAINVNKKKGAAIFTNSEHGMSIGNQLLIGPIGNLQAVLKNLNYPQSDEPGWKEMLEGEIAEDQDRFEDARKHFNEALRLSLEGESKQRLELRLAWFNEVHPTTQEKQAFTHPLLETFVGTYKNPHEEIEISIRDDSLIHKQFGHETKLVRISETDFVPEKNQSFLIRVKEGKLSIHSIEGWEKSLDKQSSPNSQERFSEHPKNETSEAVKLESAREVNQRYRNALDNARNDTKESSAAVEEGVGKDNSPSSFQTNK
;
A
#
# COMPACT_ATOMS: atom_id res chain seq x y z
N ASN A 1 22.24 -23.63 -8.29
CA ASN A 1 21.37 -24.81 -8.24
C ASN A 1 19.96 -24.34 -8.50
N MET A 2 19.39 -24.70 -9.65
CA MET A 2 17.99 -24.47 -9.96
C MET A 2 17.15 -25.31 -9.00
N LEU A 3 16.27 -24.66 -8.26
CA LEU A 3 15.29 -25.33 -7.42
C LEU A 3 14.24 -26.01 -8.33
N ASN A 4 14.28 -27.31 -8.35
CA ASN A 4 13.22 -28.13 -8.96
C ASN A 4 12.26 -28.49 -7.81
N LEU A 5 11.18 -27.74 -7.66
CA LEU A 5 10.31 -27.65 -6.47
C LEU A 5 9.32 -28.83 -6.28
N THR A 6 9.74 -30.07 -6.52
CA THR A 6 8.85 -31.24 -6.48
C THR A 6 9.20 -32.29 -5.42
N SER A 7 10.17 -32.02 -4.53
CA SER A 7 10.68 -33.05 -3.62
C SER A 7 11.01 -32.55 -2.20
N ILE A 8 11.33 -33.47 -1.30
CA ILE A 8 11.79 -33.17 0.06
C ILE A 8 13.05 -32.27 0.09
N HIS A 9 13.84 -32.30 -0.98
CA HIS A 9 15.00 -31.43 -1.18
C HIS A 9 14.60 -29.95 -1.31
N ASP A 10 13.39 -29.68 -1.81
CA ASP A 10 12.89 -28.31 -1.98
C ASP A 10 12.48 -27.68 -0.67
N MET A 11 11.93 -28.46 0.25
CA MET A 11 11.64 -28.01 1.63
C MET A 11 12.92 -27.68 2.38
N LEU A 12 13.99 -28.50 2.25
CA LEU A 12 15.28 -28.21 2.86
C LEU A 12 15.92 -26.95 2.27
N ALA A 13 15.80 -26.76 0.97
CA ALA A 13 16.27 -25.55 0.31
C ALA A 13 15.50 -24.30 0.76
N LEU A 14 14.16 -24.39 0.88
CA LEU A 14 13.35 -23.31 1.41
C LEU A 14 13.71 -22.96 2.85
N GLU A 15 13.97 -23.97 3.68
CA GLU A 15 14.45 -23.80 5.05
C GLU A 15 15.78 -23.04 5.11
N GLU A 16 16.76 -23.45 4.31
CA GLU A 16 18.05 -22.77 4.25
C GLU A 16 17.92 -21.32 3.78
N ILE A 17 17.12 -21.08 2.74
CA ILE A 17 16.85 -19.74 2.22
C ILE A 17 16.17 -18.88 3.28
N ALA A 18 15.12 -19.36 3.93
CA ALA A 18 14.41 -18.63 4.97
C ALA A 18 15.33 -18.27 6.14
N LYS A 19 16.14 -19.21 6.59
CA LYS A 19 17.12 -18.99 7.66
C LYS A 19 18.18 -17.95 7.26
N SER A 20 18.68 -17.99 6.03
CA SER A 20 19.67 -17.01 5.54
C SER A 20 19.12 -15.59 5.54
N GLY A 21 17.83 -15.42 5.28
CA GLY A 21 17.15 -14.13 5.27
C GLY A 21 16.56 -13.70 6.62
N HIS A 22 16.76 -14.48 7.69
CA HIS A 22 16.13 -14.25 9.00
C HIS A 22 14.59 -14.12 8.92
N VAL A 23 13.98 -14.95 8.10
CA VAL A 23 12.53 -14.99 7.91
C VAL A 23 11.94 -16.11 8.76
N PRO A 24 11.15 -15.80 9.82
CA PRO A 24 10.63 -16.82 10.73
C PRO A 24 9.68 -17.80 10.07
N ALA A 25 8.84 -17.35 9.16
CA ALA A 25 7.95 -18.20 8.37
C ALA A 25 7.81 -17.69 6.93
N VAL A 26 7.74 -18.64 6.01
CA VAL A 26 7.52 -18.39 4.59
C VAL A 26 6.47 -19.36 4.04
N GLY A 27 5.52 -18.81 3.27
CA GLY A 27 4.66 -19.56 2.37
C GLY A 27 5.10 -19.26 0.94
N TYR A 28 5.36 -20.29 0.17
CA TYR A 28 5.82 -20.18 -1.20
C TYR A 28 4.91 -20.97 -2.13
N ALA A 29 4.46 -20.35 -3.19
CA ALA A 29 3.64 -20.98 -4.21
C ALA A 29 4.29 -20.82 -5.59
N TYR A 30 4.19 -21.86 -6.39
CA TYR A 30 4.72 -21.88 -7.74
C TYR A 30 3.74 -22.56 -8.70
N VAL A 31 3.57 -21.98 -9.87
CA VAL A 31 2.68 -22.50 -10.92
C VAL A 31 3.41 -22.49 -12.24
N GLU A 32 3.34 -23.59 -12.98
CA GLU A 32 3.93 -23.73 -14.29
C GLU A 32 3.04 -24.53 -15.25
N PRO A 33 3.19 -24.35 -16.58
CA PRO A 33 2.49 -25.18 -17.56
C PRO A 33 2.90 -26.64 -17.43
N LYS A 34 1.96 -27.57 -17.66
CA LYS A 34 2.29 -28.99 -17.84
C LYS A 34 3.08 -29.19 -19.13
N GLU A 35 4.05 -30.12 -19.14
CA GLU A 35 4.94 -30.34 -20.26
C GLU A 35 4.19 -30.61 -21.57
N GLU A 36 3.04 -31.27 -21.51
CA GLU A 36 2.25 -31.69 -22.68
C GLU A 36 1.15 -30.67 -23.08
N SER A 37 0.92 -29.61 -22.29
CA SER A 37 -0.19 -28.68 -22.52
C SER A 37 0.14 -27.25 -22.11
N LYS A 38 0.00 -26.31 -23.04
CA LYS A 38 0.15 -24.86 -22.76
C LYS A 38 -1.03 -24.24 -21.99
N HIS A 39 -2.11 -25.01 -21.80
CA HIS A 39 -3.34 -24.52 -21.18
C HIS A 39 -3.67 -25.21 -19.84
N GLU A 40 -2.88 -26.20 -19.44
CA GLU A 40 -3.00 -26.86 -18.16
C GLU A 40 -1.78 -26.54 -17.31
N PHE A 41 -2.00 -26.34 -16.01
CA PHE A 41 -0.98 -25.90 -15.07
C PHE A 41 -0.82 -26.90 -13.93
N THR A 42 0.40 -26.97 -13.44
CA THR A 42 0.73 -27.66 -12.18
C THR A 42 1.05 -26.59 -11.15
N SER A 43 0.46 -26.69 -9.97
CA SER A 43 0.73 -25.82 -8.84
C SER A 43 1.41 -26.59 -7.71
N THR A 44 2.35 -25.93 -7.06
CA THR A 44 3.05 -26.43 -5.87
C THR A 44 3.04 -25.35 -4.82
N SER A 45 2.76 -25.71 -3.56
CA SER A 45 2.88 -24.79 -2.42
C SER A 45 3.70 -25.44 -1.31
N LEU A 46 4.55 -24.64 -0.69
CA LEU A 46 5.42 -25.03 0.42
C LEU A 46 5.29 -24.02 1.54
N THR A 47 5.34 -24.49 2.78
CA THR A 47 5.39 -23.64 3.96
C THR A 47 6.51 -24.09 4.87
N PHE A 48 7.23 -23.14 5.45
CA PHE A 48 8.30 -23.40 6.39
C PHE A 48 8.30 -22.36 7.50
N GLY A 49 8.64 -22.82 8.71
CA GLY A 49 8.98 -21.94 9.82
C GLY A 49 7.93 -21.90 10.92
N LYS A 50 7.97 -20.79 11.68
CA LYS A 50 7.18 -20.59 12.90
C LYS A 50 6.25 -19.40 12.75
N LYS A 51 5.02 -19.55 13.22
CA LYS A 51 4.05 -18.44 13.29
C LYS A 51 4.57 -17.33 14.19
N LYS A 52 5.25 -17.72 15.27
CA LYS A 52 5.88 -16.82 16.24
C LYS A 52 7.29 -17.32 16.57
N SER A 53 8.30 -16.51 16.28
CA SER A 53 9.72 -16.89 16.43
C SER A 53 10.11 -17.32 17.85
N THR A 54 9.44 -16.78 18.86
CA THR A 54 9.68 -17.06 20.28
C THR A 54 8.98 -18.31 20.79
N ASP A 55 8.16 -18.97 19.99
CA ASP A 55 7.42 -20.17 20.37
C ASP A 55 7.69 -21.31 19.39
N GLU A 56 8.51 -22.27 19.85
CA GLU A 56 8.90 -23.46 19.09
C GLU A 56 7.72 -24.35 18.67
N LYS A 57 6.59 -24.24 19.35
CA LYS A 57 5.39 -25.06 19.10
C LYS A 57 4.48 -24.51 18.01
N THR A 58 4.77 -23.30 17.50
CA THR A 58 3.91 -22.61 16.55
C THR A 58 4.36 -22.81 15.10
N THR A 59 4.56 -24.05 14.66
CA THR A 59 4.94 -24.36 13.29
C THR A 59 3.84 -23.99 12.29
N VAL A 60 4.22 -23.42 11.16
CA VAL A 60 3.31 -23.16 10.04
C VAL A 60 2.94 -24.45 9.31
N ASP A 61 1.77 -24.46 8.72
CA ASP A 61 1.26 -25.53 7.86
C ASP A 61 0.57 -24.94 6.61
N ALA A 62 0.02 -25.80 5.75
CA ALA A 62 -0.65 -25.39 4.54
C ALA A 62 -1.88 -24.49 4.76
N ASN A 63 -2.46 -24.54 5.96
CA ASN A 63 -3.65 -23.75 6.34
C ASN A 63 -3.27 -22.48 7.11
N THR A 64 -2.00 -22.23 7.32
CA THR A 64 -1.53 -21.03 8.01
C THR A 64 -1.71 -19.79 7.11
N ARG A 65 -2.47 -18.81 7.61
CA ARG A 65 -2.75 -17.56 6.92
C ARG A 65 -1.66 -16.53 7.16
N PHE A 66 -1.32 -15.84 6.08
CA PHE A 66 -0.43 -14.68 6.08
C PHE A 66 -1.20 -13.43 5.66
N PRO A 67 -0.91 -12.26 6.24
CA PRO A 67 -1.40 -11.02 5.70
C PRO A 67 -0.75 -10.79 4.32
N ALA A 68 -1.57 -10.44 3.34
CA ALA A 68 -1.15 -10.26 1.96
C ALA A 68 -0.89 -8.81 1.58
N ALA A 69 -1.30 -7.87 2.43
CA ALA A 69 -1.17 -6.44 2.18
C ALA A 69 -1.66 -6.07 0.77
N SER A 70 -0.86 -5.36 -0.01
CA SER A 70 -1.24 -4.88 -1.35
C SER A 70 -1.45 -5.96 -2.41
N LEU A 71 -1.16 -7.24 -2.13
CA LEU A 71 -1.62 -8.33 -2.99
C LEU A 71 -3.16 -8.43 -3.03
N SER A 72 -3.83 -7.83 -2.05
CA SER A 72 -5.28 -7.62 -2.07
C SER A 72 -5.76 -6.96 -3.35
N LYS A 73 -4.98 -6.03 -3.90
CA LYS A 73 -5.35 -5.26 -5.10
C LYS A 73 -5.52 -6.15 -6.34
N ILE A 74 -4.66 -7.16 -6.52
CA ILE A 74 -4.79 -8.07 -7.68
C ILE A 74 -5.94 -9.05 -7.52
N VAL A 75 -6.30 -9.43 -6.31
CA VAL A 75 -7.50 -10.23 -6.03
C VAL A 75 -8.75 -9.43 -6.37
N PHE A 76 -8.81 -8.19 -5.94
CA PHE A 76 -9.89 -7.28 -6.28
C PHE A 76 -9.95 -6.98 -7.79
N THR A 77 -8.81 -6.78 -8.43
CA THR A 77 -8.73 -6.62 -9.88
C THR A 77 -9.30 -7.83 -10.62
N TYR A 78 -8.99 -9.04 -10.18
CA TYR A 78 -9.54 -10.26 -10.77
C TYR A 78 -11.08 -10.26 -10.71
N LEU A 79 -11.65 -9.93 -9.56
CA LEU A 79 -13.11 -9.79 -9.38
C LEU A 79 -13.69 -8.78 -10.38
N VAL A 80 -13.08 -7.61 -10.48
CA VAL A 80 -13.55 -6.55 -11.40
C VAL A 80 -13.47 -6.99 -12.86
N LEU A 81 -12.40 -7.70 -13.24
CA LEU A 81 -12.26 -8.21 -14.61
C LEU A 81 -13.25 -9.34 -14.92
N GLN A 82 -13.60 -10.18 -13.94
CA GLN A 82 -14.71 -11.14 -14.12
C GLN A 82 -16.02 -10.43 -14.41
N TRP A 83 -16.32 -9.37 -13.70
CA TRP A 83 -17.50 -8.54 -13.96
C TRP A 83 -17.48 -7.88 -15.32
N THR A 84 -16.33 -7.39 -15.74
CA THR A 84 -16.14 -6.81 -17.08
C THR A 84 -16.39 -7.85 -18.18
N LYS A 85 -15.84 -9.06 -18.02
CA LYS A 85 -16.06 -10.17 -18.93
C LYS A 85 -17.53 -10.57 -19.04
N GLU A 86 -18.29 -10.49 -17.94
CA GLU A 86 -19.73 -10.74 -17.89
C GLU A 86 -20.59 -9.55 -18.33
N ASN A 87 -19.99 -8.47 -18.84
CA ASN A 87 -20.63 -7.21 -19.24
C ASN A 87 -21.45 -6.54 -18.11
N LYS A 88 -21.06 -6.77 -16.84
CA LYS A 88 -21.69 -6.15 -15.69
C LYS A 88 -21.15 -4.76 -15.39
N ILE A 89 -19.93 -4.48 -15.84
CA ILE A 89 -19.25 -3.21 -15.66
C ILE A 89 -18.34 -2.92 -16.85
N ASP A 90 -18.20 -1.64 -17.19
CA ASP A 90 -17.30 -1.16 -18.24
C ASP A 90 -16.09 -0.48 -17.61
N LEU A 91 -14.89 -0.90 -17.98
CA LEU A 91 -13.64 -0.36 -17.48
C LEU A 91 -13.45 1.14 -17.80
N ASP A 92 -14.05 1.60 -18.89
CA ASP A 92 -13.88 2.94 -19.42
C ASP A 92 -15.07 3.87 -19.15
N GLU A 93 -16.13 3.36 -18.54
CA GLU A 93 -17.23 4.20 -18.07
C GLU A 93 -16.83 4.92 -16.77
N PRO A 94 -17.01 6.24 -16.67
CA PRO A 94 -16.79 6.96 -15.43
C PRO A 94 -17.65 6.42 -14.30
N LEU A 95 -17.07 6.22 -13.12
CA LEU A 95 -17.79 5.74 -11.94
C LEU A 95 -19.00 6.63 -11.58
N TYR A 96 -18.85 7.94 -11.82
CA TYR A 96 -19.96 8.89 -11.69
C TYR A 96 -21.18 8.46 -12.50
N GLY A 97 -21.00 8.11 -13.78
CA GLY A 97 -22.06 7.63 -14.67
C GLY A 97 -22.68 6.32 -14.21
N ILE A 98 -21.84 5.36 -13.78
CA ILE A 98 -22.28 4.06 -13.25
C ILE A 98 -23.21 4.26 -12.04
N VAL A 99 -22.78 5.09 -11.08
CA VAL A 99 -23.57 5.38 -9.87
C VAL A 99 -24.86 6.09 -10.21
N LYS A 100 -24.85 7.09 -11.12
CA LYS A 100 -26.05 7.80 -11.53
C LYS A 100 -27.08 6.90 -12.20
N LYS A 101 -26.65 5.99 -13.08
CA LYS A 101 -27.54 4.99 -13.68
C LYS A 101 -28.17 4.09 -12.62
N LYS A 102 -27.35 3.59 -11.68
CA LYS A 102 -27.81 2.68 -10.64
C LYS A 102 -28.76 3.36 -9.65
N GLN A 103 -28.52 4.63 -9.36
CA GLN A 103 -29.42 5.45 -8.54
C GLN A 103 -30.83 5.53 -9.14
N ILE A 104 -30.94 5.70 -10.45
CA ILE A 104 -32.23 5.71 -11.17
C ILE A 104 -32.87 4.32 -11.13
N GLU A 105 -32.10 3.28 -11.43
CA GLU A 105 -32.58 1.89 -11.45
C GLU A 105 -33.13 1.45 -10.08
N LEU A 106 -32.48 1.83 -8.99
CA LEU A 106 -32.85 1.45 -7.63
C LEU A 106 -33.87 2.42 -7.00
N ASP A 107 -34.17 3.54 -7.67
CA ASP A 107 -34.94 4.65 -7.10
C ASP A 107 -34.44 5.09 -5.71
N LYS A 108 -33.13 5.23 -5.60
CA LYS A 108 -32.42 5.46 -4.33
C LYS A 108 -31.24 6.40 -4.51
N PRO A 109 -31.06 7.40 -3.61
CA PRO A 109 -29.89 8.27 -3.66
C PRO A 109 -28.61 7.50 -3.33
N LEU A 110 -27.60 7.62 -4.22
CA LEU A 110 -26.27 7.06 -4.03
C LEU A 110 -25.18 8.13 -4.15
N ASP A 111 -25.54 9.41 -4.11
CA ASP A 111 -24.60 10.53 -4.32
C ASP A 111 -23.48 10.58 -3.28
N ASP A 112 -23.72 10.11 -2.06
CA ASP A 112 -22.74 10.09 -0.99
C ASP A 112 -21.54 9.20 -1.30
N VAL A 113 -21.75 8.12 -2.07
CA VAL A 113 -20.66 7.27 -2.55
C VAL A 113 -19.73 8.04 -3.48
N LEU A 114 -20.30 8.87 -4.36
CA LEU A 114 -19.51 9.69 -5.29
C LEU A 114 -18.67 10.74 -4.57
N LYS A 115 -19.23 11.33 -3.54
CA LYS A 115 -18.50 12.33 -2.74
C LYS A 115 -17.33 11.70 -2.01
N TYR A 116 -17.42 10.42 -1.64
CA TYR A 116 -16.44 9.71 -0.85
C TYR A 116 -16.01 10.49 0.41
N GLY A 117 -16.86 11.47 0.82
CA GLY A 117 -16.61 12.38 1.94
C GLY A 117 -15.37 13.27 1.81
N ARG A 118 -14.47 12.95 0.88
CA ARG A 118 -13.11 13.52 0.78
C ARG A 118 -12.81 14.17 -0.58
N PHE A 119 -13.69 14.06 -1.57
CA PHE A 119 -13.50 14.71 -2.87
C PHE A 119 -14.06 16.14 -2.92
N VAL A 120 -14.86 16.54 -1.96
CA VAL A 120 -15.50 17.85 -1.95
C VAL A 120 -14.55 18.89 -1.35
N ASP A 121 -14.09 19.83 -2.16
CA ASP A 121 -13.35 21.00 -1.72
C ASP A 121 -14.27 22.23 -1.78
N LYS A 122 -14.35 22.98 -0.68
CA LYS A 122 -15.17 24.21 -0.55
C LYS A 122 -16.63 24.04 -1.03
N GLY A 123 -17.20 22.85 -0.90
CA GLY A 123 -18.56 22.55 -1.31
C GLY A 123 -18.70 22.18 -2.78
N GLU A 124 -17.63 22.17 -3.56
CA GLU A 124 -17.63 21.79 -4.98
C GLU A 124 -17.01 20.40 -5.18
N TYR A 125 -17.62 19.63 -6.07
CA TYR A 125 -17.13 18.32 -6.49
C TYR A 125 -16.22 18.49 -7.70
N PRO A 126 -14.92 18.10 -7.62
CA PRO A 126 -13.98 18.33 -8.72
C PRO A 126 -14.40 17.63 -10.01
N GLU A 127 -14.30 18.33 -11.14
CA GLU A 127 -14.61 17.74 -12.46
C GLU A 127 -13.73 16.50 -12.74
N GLN A 128 -12.47 16.51 -12.30
CA GLN A 128 -11.58 15.35 -12.45
C GLN A 128 -12.13 14.11 -11.76
N ALA A 129 -12.72 14.24 -10.58
CA ALA A 129 -13.32 13.12 -9.86
C ALA A 129 -14.51 12.52 -10.60
N LYS A 130 -15.29 13.32 -11.34
CA LYS A 130 -16.41 12.83 -12.16
C LYS A 130 -15.98 12.01 -13.38
N GLN A 131 -14.71 12.09 -13.77
CA GLN A 131 -14.16 11.43 -14.96
C GLN A 131 -13.36 10.17 -14.61
N ILE A 132 -13.20 9.82 -13.32
CA ILE A 132 -12.47 8.64 -12.91
C ILE A 132 -13.16 7.38 -13.44
N THR A 133 -12.42 6.57 -14.19
CA THR A 133 -12.84 5.25 -14.65
C THR A 133 -12.20 4.14 -13.84
N ILE A 134 -12.71 2.93 -13.95
CA ILE A 134 -12.10 1.74 -13.35
C ILE A 134 -10.69 1.53 -13.90
N ARG A 135 -10.50 1.73 -15.20
CA ARG A 135 -9.17 1.62 -15.82
C ARG A 135 -8.16 2.58 -15.21
N HIS A 136 -8.54 3.83 -14.96
CA HIS A 136 -7.67 4.78 -14.24
C HIS A 136 -7.26 4.26 -12.86
N ILE A 137 -8.19 3.67 -12.13
CA ILE A 137 -7.93 3.13 -10.79
C ILE A 137 -6.99 1.95 -10.86
N LEU A 138 -7.30 0.94 -11.67
CA LEU A 138 -6.52 -0.29 -11.77
C LEU A 138 -5.12 -0.07 -12.37
N SER A 139 -4.95 0.96 -13.18
CA SER A 139 -3.65 1.33 -13.76
C SER A 139 -2.87 2.36 -12.94
N HIS A 140 -3.38 2.78 -11.79
CA HIS A 140 -2.77 3.81 -10.94
C HIS A 140 -2.52 5.15 -11.65
N THR A 141 -3.49 5.63 -12.40
CA THR A 141 -3.40 6.89 -13.13
C THR A 141 -4.49 7.90 -12.75
N THR A 142 -5.09 7.75 -11.58
CA THR A 142 -6.09 8.71 -11.10
C THR A 142 -5.49 10.04 -10.67
N GLY A 143 -4.23 10.07 -10.30
CA GLY A 143 -3.59 11.22 -9.64
C GLY A 143 -3.92 11.33 -8.14
N LEU A 144 -4.69 10.41 -7.59
CA LEU A 144 -4.94 10.34 -6.14
C LEU A 144 -3.71 9.86 -5.39
N PRO A 145 -3.48 10.32 -4.16
CA PRO A 145 -2.39 9.82 -3.33
C PRO A 145 -2.59 8.35 -2.98
N ASN A 146 -1.52 7.67 -2.58
CA ASN A 146 -1.65 6.32 -2.04
C ASN A 146 -2.50 6.34 -0.78
N LEU A 147 -2.24 7.34 0.06
CA LEU A 147 -2.87 7.53 1.36
C LEU A 147 -3.16 9.02 1.53
N GLY A 148 -4.35 9.36 2.03
CA GLY A 148 -4.65 10.72 2.41
C GLY A 148 -3.78 11.19 3.57
N ALA A 149 -3.38 12.45 3.53
CA ALA A 149 -2.53 13.04 4.57
C ALA A 149 -3.23 13.10 5.94
N ASP A 150 -4.53 13.30 5.93
CA ASP A 150 -5.40 13.39 7.10
C ASP A 150 -6.73 12.73 6.75
N PRO A 151 -7.29 11.92 7.65
CA PRO A 151 -8.60 11.28 7.43
C PRO A 151 -9.75 12.27 7.20
N HIS A 152 -9.64 13.48 7.69
CA HIS A 152 -10.63 14.54 7.53
C HIS A 152 -10.32 15.52 6.39
N SER A 153 -9.14 15.41 5.79
CA SER A 153 -8.74 16.30 4.69
C SER A 153 -9.35 15.87 3.36
N THR A 154 -9.60 16.85 2.51
CA THR A 154 -9.97 16.60 1.11
C THR A 154 -8.81 15.93 0.39
N LEU A 155 -9.08 14.87 -0.39
CA LEU A 155 -8.10 14.23 -1.24
C LEU A 155 -7.71 15.15 -2.38
N THR A 156 -6.43 15.43 -2.49
CA THR A 156 -5.88 16.30 -3.54
C THR A 156 -5.34 15.43 -4.67
N PHE A 157 -5.68 15.81 -5.91
CA PHE A 157 -5.08 15.19 -7.08
C PHE A 157 -3.66 15.71 -7.31
N ASN A 158 -2.68 14.82 -7.31
CA ASN A 158 -1.27 15.15 -7.52
C ASN A 158 -0.89 15.28 -9.01
N SER A 159 -1.78 14.86 -9.89
CA SER A 159 -1.65 14.93 -11.35
C SER A 159 -3.02 14.92 -12.01
N LYS A 160 -3.06 15.26 -13.28
CA LYS A 160 -4.28 15.10 -14.08
C LYS A 160 -4.60 13.63 -14.31
N LEU A 161 -5.86 13.34 -14.48
CA LEU A 161 -6.36 12.00 -14.73
C LEU A 161 -5.71 11.39 -15.99
N GLY A 162 -5.15 10.21 -15.87
CA GLY A 162 -4.46 9.51 -16.97
C GLY A 162 -3.06 10.04 -17.30
N GLU A 163 -2.60 11.11 -16.65
CA GLU A 163 -1.35 11.78 -17.01
C GLU A 163 -0.11 10.99 -16.64
N LYS A 164 -0.08 10.43 -15.44
CA LYS A 164 1.09 9.68 -14.95
C LYS A 164 0.72 8.62 -13.94
N TYR A 165 1.64 7.67 -13.76
CA TYR A 165 1.56 6.69 -12.70
C TYR A 165 1.65 7.37 -11.33
N SER A 166 0.69 7.05 -10.47
CA SER A 166 0.66 7.43 -9.07
C SER A 166 -0.03 6.32 -8.28
N TYR A 167 0.77 5.47 -7.64
CA TYR A 167 0.23 4.34 -6.87
C TYR A 167 -0.77 4.81 -5.82
N SER A 168 -1.98 4.24 -5.82
CA SER A 168 -3.07 4.74 -4.99
C SER A 168 -3.90 3.62 -4.37
N GLY A 169 -3.79 3.44 -3.06
CA GLY A 169 -4.71 2.65 -2.26
C GLY A 169 -6.07 3.32 -2.12
N GLU A 170 -6.12 4.64 -1.99
CA GLU A 170 -7.34 5.44 -1.91
C GLU A 170 -8.25 5.22 -3.12
N ALA A 171 -7.69 5.13 -4.32
CA ALA A 171 -8.46 4.88 -5.53
C ALA A 171 -9.11 3.49 -5.51
N PHE A 172 -8.43 2.46 -5.04
CA PHE A 172 -8.99 1.11 -4.88
C PHE A 172 -10.12 1.07 -3.85
N ILE A 173 -9.98 1.78 -2.75
CA ILE A 173 -11.03 1.89 -1.74
C ILE A 173 -12.25 2.62 -2.31
N TYR A 174 -12.04 3.68 -3.08
CA TYR A 174 -13.13 4.38 -3.76
C TYR A 174 -13.89 3.43 -4.71
N LEU A 175 -13.20 2.66 -5.52
CA LEU A 175 -13.82 1.66 -6.40
C LEU A 175 -14.59 0.60 -5.60
N GLN A 176 -13.99 0.06 -4.53
CA GLN A 176 -14.66 -0.87 -3.63
C GLN A 176 -16.01 -0.31 -3.16
N LYS A 177 -16.02 0.91 -2.70
CA LYS A 177 -17.22 1.56 -2.16
C LYS A 177 -18.30 1.77 -3.21
N VAL A 178 -17.91 2.16 -4.42
CA VAL A 178 -18.83 2.26 -5.55
C VAL A 178 -19.45 0.90 -5.86
N ILE A 179 -18.64 -0.14 -5.91
CA ILE A 179 -19.13 -1.51 -6.18
C ILE A 179 -20.05 -1.99 -5.05
N GLU A 180 -19.67 -1.79 -3.79
CA GLU A 180 -20.50 -2.16 -2.64
C GLU A 180 -21.86 -1.44 -2.66
N ALA A 181 -21.85 -0.14 -2.93
CA ALA A 181 -23.10 0.64 -3.00
C ALA A 181 -24.02 0.26 -4.17
N THR A 182 -23.44 -0.06 -5.32
CA THR A 182 -24.20 -0.42 -6.52
C THR A 182 -24.72 -1.86 -6.51
N THR A 183 -24.11 -2.75 -5.73
CA THR A 183 -24.49 -4.17 -5.64
C THR A 183 -25.29 -4.50 -4.39
N GLY A 184 -25.16 -3.70 -3.33
CA GLY A 184 -25.69 -4.02 -2.01
C GLY A 184 -24.94 -5.14 -1.27
N LYS A 185 -23.76 -5.56 -1.79
CA LYS A 185 -22.89 -6.59 -1.21
C LYS A 185 -21.57 -5.97 -0.77
N ASN A 186 -21.03 -6.41 0.35
CA ASN A 186 -19.71 -5.98 0.78
C ASN A 186 -18.58 -6.72 0.03
N LEU A 187 -17.35 -6.26 0.18
CA LEU A 187 -16.17 -6.82 -0.47
C LEU A 187 -16.00 -8.33 -0.20
N GLU A 188 -16.22 -8.77 1.04
CA GLU A 188 -16.07 -10.19 1.40
C GLU A 188 -17.10 -11.06 0.66
N GLU A 189 -18.37 -10.64 0.64
CA GLU A 189 -19.44 -11.36 -0.08
C GLU A 189 -19.11 -11.47 -1.57
N LEU A 190 -18.64 -10.36 -2.17
CA LEU A 190 -18.25 -10.32 -3.58
C LEU A 190 -17.01 -11.18 -3.86
N ALA A 191 -16.02 -11.13 -2.99
CA ALA A 191 -14.80 -11.93 -3.12
C ALA A 191 -15.10 -13.44 -2.96
N GLN A 192 -15.97 -13.82 -2.04
CA GLN A 192 -16.43 -15.21 -1.90
C GLN A 192 -17.15 -15.68 -3.14
N GLU A 193 -18.07 -14.88 -3.68
CA GLU A 193 -18.88 -15.25 -4.85
C GLU A 193 -18.05 -15.36 -6.15
N TYR A 194 -17.15 -14.41 -6.38
CA TYR A 194 -16.46 -14.29 -7.68
C TYR A 194 -15.02 -14.82 -7.69
N VAL A 195 -14.40 -15.01 -6.53
CA VAL A 195 -13.00 -15.42 -6.46
C VAL A 195 -12.81 -16.63 -5.55
N PHE A 196 -13.08 -16.52 -4.26
CA PHE A 196 -12.64 -17.53 -3.30
C PHE A 196 -13.38 -18.86 -3.48
N THR A 197 -14.70 -18.84 -3.56
CA THR A 197 -15.51 -20.06 -3.74
C THR A 197 -15.27 -20.73 -5.10
N PRO A 198 -15.33 -20.01 -6.24
CA PRO A 198 -15.05 -20.62 -7.55
C PRO A 198 -13.65 -21.21 -7.68
N LEU A 199 -12.65 -20.57 -7.06
CA LEU A 199 -11.26 -21.02 -7.10
C LEU A 199 -10.88 -21.97 -5.97
N LYS A 200 -11.81 -22.29 -5.07
CA LYS A 200 -11.59 -23.15 -3.89
C LYS A 200 -10.48 -22.61 -2.97
N MET A 201 -10.50 -21.30 -2.76
CA MET A 201 -9.60 -20.59 -1.85
C MET A 201 -10.21 -20.52 -0.45
N ASP A 202 -10.37 -21.68 0.19
CA ASP A 202 -11.19 -21.83 1.41
C ASP A 202 -10.55 -21.19 2.66
N HIS A 203 -9.27 -20.78 2.58
CA HIS A 203 -8.54 -20.15 3.66
C HIS A 203 -8.25 -18.65 3.41
N SER A 204 -8.90 -18.07 2.41
CA SER A 204 -8.71 -16.67 2.05
C SER A 204 -9.92 -15.82 2.45
N THR A 205 -9.65 -14.64 2.99
CA THR A 205 -10.68 -13.72 3.46
C THR A 205 -10.16 -12.29 3.53
N PHE A 206 -11.06 -11.32 3.30
CA PHE A 206 -10.81 -9.91 3.60
C PHE A 206 -11.24 -9.52 5.01
N LEU A 207 -11.97 -10.40 5.72
CA LEU A 207 -12.44 -10.14 7.08
C LEU A 207 -11.29 -10.21 8.09
N PRO A 208 -11.27 -9.32 9.09
CA PRO A 208 -10.38 -9.49 10.24
C PRO A 208 -10.70 -10.81 10.96
N GLN A 209 -9.66 -11.45 11.48
CA GLN A 209 -9.75 -12.71 12.21
C GLN A 209 -9.37 -12.48 13.66
N ARG A 210 -9.68 -13.47 14.52
CA ARG A 210 -9.32 -13.43 15.94
C ARG A 210 -7.80 -13.52 16.12
N GLU A 211 -7.27 -12.76 17.07
CA GLU A 211 -5.84 -12.76 17.39
C GLU A 211 -5.37 -14.11 17.95
N ASP A 212 -6.23 -14.80 18.67
CA ASP A 212 -5.98 -16.15 19.19
C ASP A 212 -6.20 -17.25 18.16
N ASP A 213 -6.52 -16.90 16.90
CA ASP A 213 -6.58 -17.87 15.81
C ASP A 213 -5.20 -18.47 15.57
N THR A 214 -5.06 -19.74 15.93
CA THR A 214 -3.82 -20.49 15.78
C THR A 214 -3.38 -20.70 14.33
N LYS A 215 -4.23 -20.32 13.37
CA LYS A 215 -3.97 -20.42 11.93
C LYS A 215 -3.39 -19.14 11.31
N ILE A 216 -3.15 -18.10 12.09
CA ILE A 216 -2.59 -16.84 11.63
C ILE A 216 -1.17 -16.66 12.17
N VAL A 217 -0.26 -16.16 11.33
CA VAL A 217 1.09 -15.82 11.74
C VAL A 217 1.11 -14.55 12.61
N ALA A 218 2.00 -14.50 13.59
CA ALA A 218 2.50 -13.23 14.11
C ALA A 218 3.47 -12.64 13.09
N VAL A 219 3.62 -11.34 13.06
CA VAL A 219 4.57 -10.63 12.21
C VAL A 219 5.81 -10.23 13.02
N HIS A 220 6.94 -9.97 12.37
CA HIS A 220 8.21 -9.78 13.04
C HIS A 220 8.95 -8.56 12.51
N SER A 221 9.44 -7.73 13.43
CA SER A 221 10.28 -6.59 13.09
C SER A 221 11.59 -7.03 12.40
N ASN A 222 12.34 -6.07 11.87
CA ASN A 222 13.69 -6.28 11.34
C ASN A 222 14.63 -6.95 12.36
N LEU A 223 14.34 -6.84 13.64
CA LEU A 223 15.11 -7.43 14.73
C LEU A 223 14.55 -8.79 15.20
N GLY A 224 13.58 -9.34 14.45
CA GLY A 224 12.96 -10.62 14.76
C GLY A 224 12.01 -10.60 15.96
N LYS A 225 11.60 -9.42 16.45
CA LYS A 225 10.63 -9.31 17.55
C LYS A 225 9.21 -9.57 17.03
N PRO A 226 8.50 -10.56 17.59
CA PRO A 226 7.13 -10.85 17.18
C PRO A 226 6.15 -9.79 17.68
N THR A 227 5.19 -9.47 16.82
CA THR A 227 4.08 -8.57 17.09
C THR A 227 2.80 -9.18 16.50
N SER A 228 1.67 -8.98 17.15
CA SER A 228 0.39 -9.36 16.59
C SER A 228 0.12 -8.58 15.28
N ILE A 229 -0.53 -9.22 14.30
CA ILE A 229 -0.97 -8.54 13.08
C ILE A 229 -1.88 -7.34 13.40
N TYR A 230 -2.62 -7.36 14.50
CA TYR A 230 -3.51 -6.27 14.91
C TYR A 230 -2.77 -5.10 15.53
N GLU A 231 -1.54 -5.28 16.02
CA GLU A 231 -0.65 -4.19 16.40
C GLU A 231 0.06 -3.59 15.20
N SER A 232 0.51 -4.45 14.30
CA SER A 232 1.29 -4.07 13.13
C SER A 232 0.43 -3.55 11.98
N ILE A 233 -0.84 -3.95 11.94
CA ILE A 233 -1.82 -3.52 10.93
C ILE A 233 -2.94 -2.74 11.62
N PRO A 234 -2.73 -1.50 11.99
CA PRO A 234 -3.66 -0.73 12.79
C PRO A 234 -4.97 -0.33 12.13
N HIS A 235 -5.09 -0.45 10.80
CA HIS A 235 -6.42 -0.31 10.20
C HIS A 235 -7.37 -1.45 10.63
N LEU A 236 -6.86 -2.50 11.24
CA LEU A 236 -7.66 -3.48 11.98
C LEU A 236 -8.00 -3.03 13.40
N ARG A 237 -7.55 -1.86 13.86
CA ARG A 237 -7.87 -1.31 15.18
C ARG A 237 -9.05 -0.36 15.10
N TYR A 238 -9.91 -0.51 16.08
CA TYR A 238 -10.96 0.44 16.41
C TYR A 238 -10.78 0.92 17.85
N ASP A 239 -11.15 2.16 18.12
CA ASP A 239 -11.29 2.61 19.49
C ASP A 239 -12.55 1.99 20.09
N LEU A 240 -12.38 1.27 21.17
CA LEU A 240 -13.48 0.69 21.93
C LEU A 240 -13.83 1.61 23.11
N GLU A 241 -15.11 1.95 23.24
CA GLU A 241 -15.60 2.79 24.32
C GLU A 241 -16.70 2.07 25.10
N LEU A 242 -16.47 1.87 26.40
CA LEU A 242 -17.47 1.30 27.28
C LEU A 242 -18.40 2.40 27.76
N ARG A 243 -19.71 2.16 27.60
CA ARG A 243 -20.78 3.00 28.15
C ARG A 243 -21.71 2.20 29.05
N SER A 244 -22.27 2.85 30.05
CA SER A 244 -23.27 2.24 30.92
C SER A 244 -24.60 1.97 30.17
N SER A 245 -24.87 2.71 29.10
CA SER A 245 -26.05 2.57 28.25
C SER A 245 -25.74 3.11 26.83
N LEU A 246 -26.36 2.48 25.84
CA LEU A 246 -26.36 2.94 24.44
C LEU A 246 -27.67 3.63 24.04
N SER A 247 -28.42 4.18 24.99
CA SER A 247 -29.68 4.87 24.75
C SER A 247 -29.50 6.27 24.12
N ASP A 248 -28.39 6.94 24.39
CA ASP A 248 -28.04 8.22 23.78
C ASP A 248 -26.78 8.08 22.91
N LEU A 249 -26.96 8.11 21.60
CA LEU A 249 -25.94 7.96 20.58
C LEU A 249 -25.72 9.26 19.78
N SER A 250 -26.33 10.36 20.22
CA SER A 250 -26.27 11.66 19.52
C SER A 250 -24.84 12.17 19.34
N GLN A 251 -23.94 11.83 20.26
CA GLN A 251 -22.51 12.19 20.25
C GLN A 251 -21.61 11.02 19.82
N ALA A 252 -22.16 10.00 19.16
CA ALA A 252 -21.36 8.89 18.66
C ALA A 252 -20.42 9.37 17.55
N GLU A 253 -19.13 9.00 17.69
CA GLU A 253 -18.08 9.35 16.76
C GLU A 253 -17.83 8.22 15.75
N LYS A 254 -17.41 8.59 14.53
CA LYS A 254 -16.92 7.63 13.55
C LYS A 254 -15.61 6.99 14.04
N GLY A 255 -15.37 5.72 13.69
CA GLY A 255 -14.15 5.00 14.08
C GLY A 255 -14.18 4.45 15.51
N LYS A 256 -15.29 4.56 16.21
CA LYS A 256 -15.47 3.97 17.55
C LYS A 256 -16.53 2.89 17.54
N ILE A 257 -16.27 1.84 18.33
CA ILE A 257 -17.24 0.82 18.68
C ILE A 257 -17.64 1.05 20.13
N TYR A 258 -18.89 1.33 20.35
CA TYR A 258 -19.47 1.52 21.68
C TYR A 258 -20.02 0.20 22.19
N LEU A 259 -19.66 -0.15 23.42
CA LEU A 259 -20.04 -1.40 24.06
C LEU A 259 -20.82 -1.08 25.32
N SER A 260 -21.86 -1.85 25.61
CA SER A 260 -22.56 -1.87 26.88
C SER A 260 -22.65 -3.33 27.38
N GLU A 261 -22.42 -3.52 28.69
CA GLU A 261 -22.51 -4.83 29.33
C GLU A 261 -23.94 -5.13 29.76
N ASN A 262 -24.71 -4.08 30.07
CA ASN A 262 -26.09 -4.25 30.55
C ASN A 262 -26.97 -3.09 30.10
N PRO A 263 -27.77 -3.24 29.04
CA PRO A 263 -27.88 -4.44 28.20
C PRO A 263 -26.60 -4.76 27.43
N ARG A 264 -26.45 -6.03 27.07
CA ARG A 264 -25.30 -6.53 26.34
C ARG A 264 -25.41 -6.19 24.84
N GLU A 265 -24.94 -5.02 24.49
CA GLU A 265 -25.14 -4.43 23.17
C GLU A 265 -23.89 -3.72 22.68
N TYR A 266 -23.78 -3.59 21.35
CA TYR A 266 -22.79 -2.72 20.71
C TYR A 266 -23.42 -1.77 19.72
N TYR A 267 -22.73 -0.69 19.45
CA TYR A 267 -23.11 0.28 18.41
C TYR A 267 -21.89 0.82 17.68
N VAL A 268 -22.02 0.96 16.37
CA VAL A 268 -21.09 1.68 15.49
C VAL A 268 -21.87 2.77 14.78
N LYS A 269 -21.32 3.96 14.65
CA LYS A 269 -22.00 5.07 13.99
C LYS A 269 -22.38 4.69 12.56
N GLY A 270 -23.66 4.84 12.22
CA GLY A 270 -24.25 4.40 10.95
C GLY A 270 -25.21 3.20 11.10
N MET A 271 -25.21 2.52 12.24
CA MET A 271 -26.24 1.53 12.54
C MET A 271 -27.59 2.22 12.85
N SER A 272 -28.70 1.54 12.56
CA SER A 272 -30.04 2.01 12.90
C SER A 272 -30.30 2.09 14.41
N GLY A 273 -29.53 1.33 15.20
CA GLY A 273 -29.56 1.27 16.65
C GLY A 273 -28.60 0.24 17.20
N PRO A 274 -28.48 0.11 18.55
CA PRO A 274 -27.63 -0.91 19.16
C PRO A 274 -28.06 -2.33 18.75
N ALA A 275 -27.09 -3.21 18.58
CA ALA A 275 -27.30 -4.62 18.30
C ALA A 275 -26.74 -5.50 19.41
N PRO A 276 -27.29 -6.70 19.67
CA PRO A 276 -26.82 -7.58 20.70
C PRO A 276 -25.42 -8.13 20.40
N ILE A 277 -24.58 -8.24 21.43
CA ILE A 277 -23.28 -8.90 21.34
C ILE A 277 -23.51 -10.42 21.49
N PRO A 278 -22.96 -11.25 20.56
CA PRO A 278 -23.06 -12.71 20.65
C PRO A 278 -22.62 -13.27 21.99
N LEU A 279 -23.30 -14.34 22.46
CA LEU A 279 -23.08 -14.89 23.81
C LEU A 279 -21.69 -15.54 23.98
N GLU A 280 -21.08 -15.98 22.90
CA GLU A 280 -19.74 -16.55 22.87
C GLU A 280 -18.64 -15.54 23.19
N ILE A 281 -18.93 -14.24 23.05
CA ILE A 281 -17.96 -13.19 23.40
C ILE A 281 -18.06 -12.92 24.91
N ASP A 282 -17.03 -13.27 25.64
CA ASP A 282 -16.96 -13.06 27.09
C ASP A 282 -16.72 -11.58 27.41
N LEU A 283 -17.71 -10.91 28.00
CA LEU A 283 -17.64 -9.52 28.46
C LEU A 283 -17.24 -9.37 29.93
N THR A 284 -16.99 -10.45 30.66
CA THR A 284 -16.59 -10.38 32.06
C THR A 284 -15.36 -9.49 32.23
N ASN A 285 -15.44 -8.50 33.11
CA ASN A 285 -14.37 -7.50 33.30
C ASN A 285 -14.07 -6.69 32.03
N LEU A 286 -15.09 -6.21 31.35
CA LEU A 286 -14.99 -5.47 30.08
C LEU A 286 -13.96 -4.33 30.12
N THR A 287 -13.92 -3.54 31.20
CA THR A 287 -12.96 -2.43 31.35
C THR A 287 -11.50 -2.94 31.29
N THR A 288 -11.18 -4.08 31.90
CA THR A 288 -9.86 -4.68 31.85
C THR A 288 -9.57 -5.27 30.47
N LYS A 289 -10.56 -5.81 29.79
CA LYS A 289 -10.42 -6.42 28.47
C LYS A 289 -10.26 -5.43 27.33
N LEU A 290 -10.70 -4.17 27.46
CA LEU A 290 -10.57 -3.16 26.40
C LEU A 290 -9.13 -2.96 25.90
N ASN A 291 -8.14 -3.26 26.74
CA ASN A 291 -6.72 -3.24 26.35
C ASN A 291 -6.21 -4.59 25.82
N ASN A 292 -7.01 -5.64 25.88
CA ASN A 292 -6.64 -6.97 25.40
C ASN A 292 -6.88 -7.08 23.89
N LEU A 293 -5.82 -7.38 23.12
CA LEU A 293 -5.88 -7.46 21.66
C LEU A 293 -6.79 -8.58 21.16
N SER A 294 -6.79 -9.74 21.81
CA SER A 294 -7.69 -10.85 21.49
C SER A 294 -9.17 -10.46 21.61
N PHE A 295 -9.50 -9.76 22.70
CA PHE A 295 -10.85 -9.26 22.90
C PHE A 295 -11.25 -8.22 21.85
N ARG A 296 -10.35 -7.29 21.52
CA ARG A 296 -10.58 -6.32 20.44
C ARG A 296 -10.82 -7.02 19.11
N SER A 297 -10.05 -8.05 18.82
CA SER A 297 -10.18 -8.88 17.63
C SER A 297 -11.55 -9.55 17.50
N ASP A 298 -12.05 -10.11 18.61
CA ASP A 298 -13.39 -10.71 18.68
C ASP A 298 -14.49 -9.71 18.33
N ILE A 299 -14.41 -8.51 18.90
CA ILE A 299 -15.36 -7.43 18.65
C ILE A 299 -15.29 -6.96 17.20
N LEU A 300 -14.08 -6.83 16.66
CA LEU A 300 -13.88 -6.42 15.26
C LEU A 300 -14.42 -7.46 14.28
N GLU A 301 -14.18 -8.74 14.54
CA GLU A 301 -14.72 -9.82 13.71
C GLU A 301 -16.27 -9.85 13.75
N MET A 302 -16.83 -9.76 14.95
CA MET A 302 -18.29 -9.69 15.14
C MET A 302 -18.92 -8.54 14.34
N THR A 303 -18.39 -7.33 14.51
CA THR A 303 -18.94 -6.13 13.85
C THR A 303 -18.72 -6.16 12.34
N SER A 304 -17.60 -6.71 11.85
CA SER A 304 -17.36 -6.89 10.41
C SER A 304 -18.34 -7.88 9.77
N LYS A 305 -18.58 -9.01 10.42
CA LYS A 305 -19.56 -10.00 9.94
C LYS A 305 -20.99 -9.43 9.89
N ALA A 306 -21.30 -8.53 10.81
CA ALA A 306 -22.58 -7.81 10.80
C ALA A 306 -22.61 -6.63 9.79
N GLY A 307 -21.52 -6.39 9.04
CA GLY A 307 -21.45 -5.30 8.08
C GLY A 307 -21.24 -3.91 8.70
N HIS A 308 -20.89 -3.85 9.98
CA HIS A 308 -20.81 -2.59 10.74
C HIS A 308 -19.43 -2.06 11.00
N THR A 309 -18.38 -2.79 10.62
CA THR A 309 -17.00 -2.29 10.69
C THR A 309 -16.39 -2.18 9.30
N PRO A 310 -15.58 -1.16 9.08
CA PRO A 310 -15.00 -0.88 7.77
C PRO A 310 -13.62 -1.53 7.57
N HIS A 311 -13.40 -2.72 8.09
CA HIS A 311 -12.11 -3.40 7.97
C HIS A 311 -11.89 -4.11 6.65
N LEU A 312 -12.92 -4.15 5.80
CA LEU A 312 -12.83 -4.68 4.45
C LEU A 312 -12.12 -3.66 3.57
N ASP A 313 -10.96 -4.02 3.07
CA ASP A 313 -10.10 -3.13 2.30
C ASP A 313 -9.53 -3.85 1.08
N ALA A 314 -10.05 -3.49 -0.09
CA ALA A 314 -9.58 -4.01 -1.37
C ALA A 314 -8.10 -3.71 -1.64
N ALA A 315 -7.54 -2.68 -0.98
CA ALA A 315 -6.15 -2.30 -1.13
C ALA A 315 -5.20 -3.08 -0.21
N GLY A 316 -5.68 -3.73 0.88
CA GLY A 316 -4.74 -4.23 1.86
C GLY A 316 -5.18 -5.25 2.90
N SER A 317 -6.44 -5.66 3.01
CA SER A 317 -6.89 -6.47 4.16
C SER A 317 -6.92 -7.99 3.93
N LEU A 318 -6.47 -8.49 2.80
CA LEU A 318 -6.48 -9.92 2.49
C LEU A 318 -5.59 -10.73 3.45
N LEU A 319 -6.17 -11.79 3.98
CA LEU A 319 -5.46 -12.91 4.62
C LEU A 319 -5.61 -14.13 3.72
N THR A 320 -4.51 -14.83 3.44
CA THR A 320 -4.49 -15.96 2.53
C THR A 320 -3.40 -16.96 2.88
N THR A 321 -3.38 -18.09 2.19
CA THR A 321 -2.34 -19.12 2.27
C THR A 321 -1.59 -19.23 0.95
N ALA A 322 -0.38 -19.77 0.96
CA ALA A 322 0.37 -20.04 -0.26
C ALA A 322 -0.40 -21.01 -1.19
N ASP A 323 -1.07 -22.01 -0.62
CA ASP A 323 -1.86 -22.98 -1.39
C ASP A 323 -3.04 -22.29 -2.10
N ASP A 324 -3.83 -21.49 -1.39
CA ASP A 324 -4.92 -20.74 -2.01
C ASP A 324 -4.42 -19.80 -3.11
N PHE A 325 -3.30 -19.14 -2.87
CA PHE A 325 -2.73 -18.22 -3.83
C PHE A 325 -2.17 -18.91 -5.08
N SER A 326 -1.72 -20.17 -4.96
CA SER A 326 -1.37 -20.98 -6.10
C SER A 326 -2.56 -21.22 -7.05
N LYS A 327 -3.75 -21.45 -6.50
CA LYS A 327 -5.01 -21.56 -7.26
C LYS A 327 -5.38 -20.23 -7.92
N PHE A 328 -5.18 -19.14 -7.22
CA PHE A 328 -5.43 -17.80 -7.75
C PHE A 328 -4.48 -17.44 -8.90
N MET A 329 -3.18 -17.72 -8.78
CA MET A 329 -2.24 -17.53 -9.89
C MET A 329 -2.58 -18.42 -11.09
N THR A 330 -2.97 -19.66 -10.84
CA THR A 330 -3.43 -20.57 -11.91
C THR A 330 -4.59 -19.96 -12.68
N ALA A 331 -5.58 -19.41 -12.00
CA ALA A 331 -6.71 -18.74 -12.64
C ALA A 331 -6.29 -17.55 -13.51
N TRP A 332 -5.32 -16.76 -13.09
CA TRP A 332 -4.75 -15.68 -13.90
C TRP A 332 -4.07 -16.24 -15.16
N LEU A 333 -3.28 -17.30 -15.02
CA LEU A 333 -2.56 -17.93 -16.15
C LEU A 333 -3.51 -18.57 -17.16
N GLU A 334 -4.58 -19.20 -16.69
CA GLU A 334 -5.62 -19.77 -17.53
C GLU A 334 -6.40 -18.72 -18.33
N ASN A 335 -6.54 -17.51 -17.77
CA ASN A 335 -7.26 -16.40 -18.39
C ASN A 335 -6.37 -15.44 -19.19
N MET A 336 -5.05 -15.67 -19.31
CA MET A 336 -4.13 -14.72 -19.97
C MET A 336 -4.48 -14.42 -21.42
N ASP A 337 -5.08 -15.38 -22.12
CA ASP A 337 -5.46 -15.23 -23.52
C ASP A 337 -6.89 -14.68 -23.69
N ASP A 338 -7.65 -14.55 -22.60
CA ASP A 338 -8.96 -13.92 -22.62
C ASP A 338 -8.83 -12.41 -22.90
N PRO A 339 -9.58 -11.83 -23.83
CA PRO A 339 -9.42 -10.42 -24.21
C PRO A 339 -9.58 -9.43 -23.07
N THR A 340 -10.38 -9.74 -22.05
CA THR A 340 -10.57 -8.87 -20.87
C THR A 340 -9.36 -8.96 -19.95
N PHE A 341 -8.96 -10.17 -19.58
CA PHE A 341 -7.83 -10.39 -18.67
C PHE A 341 -6.48 -10.04 -19.27
N LYS A 342 -6.31 -10.22 -20.58
CA LYS A 342 -5.09 -9.85 -21.30
C LYS A 342 -4.70 -8.39 -21.09
N GLN A 343 -5.67 -7.50 -20.96
CA GLN A 343 -5.45 -6.07 -20.71
C GLN A 343 -4.68 -5.82 -19.40
N ALA A 344 -4.75 -6.72 -18.42
CA ALA A 344 -4.00 -6.58 -17.18
C ALA A 344 -2.48 -6.67 -17.36
N PHE A 345 -2.02 -7.30 -18.44
CA PHE A 345 -0.61 -7.46 -18.78
C PHE A 345 -0.14 -6.54 -19.91
N GLU A 346 -0.94 -5.55 -20.24
CA GLU A 346 -0.61 -4.49 -21.19
C GLU A 346 -0.57 -3.16 -20.43
N PRO A 347 0.29 -2.21 -20.80
CA PRO A 347 0.24 -0.88 -20.21
C PRO A 347 -1.18 -0.31 -20.33
N GLY A 348 -1.77 0.11 -19.20
CA GLY A 348 -3.10 0.68 -19.14
C GLY A 348 -3.15 2.02 -19.85
N TYR A 349 -3.50 3.09 -19.12
CA TYR A 349 -3.39 4.46 -19.66
C TYR A 349 -1.95 4.99 -19.71
N HIS A 350 -0.99 4.19 -19.33
CA HIS A 350 0.36 4.61 -19.03
C HIS A 350 1.30 4.35 -20.21
N LEU A 351 1.08 5.05 -21.28
CA LEU A 351 2.01 5.10 -22.40
C LEU A 351 2.95 6.30 -22.24
N SER A 352 4.16 6.01 -21.77
CA SER A 352 5.24 6.99 -21.74
C SER A 352 5.90 7.02 -23.11
N LEU A 353 5.87 8.16 -23.75
CA LEU A 353 6.43 8.35 -25.09
C LEU A 353 7.58 9.33 -25.05
N MET A 354 8.65 9.03 -25.77
CA MET A 354 9.76 9.93 -25.97
C MET A 354 9.71 10.51 -27.38
N SER A 355 9.89 11.83 -27.50
CA SER A 355 9.92 12.52 -28.77
C SER A 355 11.25 12.32 -29.48
N ILE A 356 11.23 11.95 -30.75
CA ILE A 356 12.40 11.82 -31.62
C ILE A 356 12.07 12.47 -33.00
N THR A 357 13.01 13.16 -33.57
CA THR A 357 12.79 13.92 -34.79
C THR A 357 12.67 13.09 -36.09
N SER A 358 13.16 11.84 -36.08
CA SER A 358 13.01 10.93 -37.24
C SER A 358 13.40 9.51 -36.84
N PHE A 359 12.47 8.54 -37.00
CA PHE A 359 12.72 7.15 -36.65
C PHE A 359 13.67 6.44 -37.62
N ASP A 360 13.57 6.77 -38.93
CA ASP A 360 14.37 6.13 -39.97
C ASP A 360 15.87 6.46 -39.89
N LYS A 361 16.23 7.51 -39.15
CA LYS A 361 17.62 7.92 -38.94
C LYS A 361 18.23 7.40 -37.62
N LEU A 362 17.49 6.61 -36.86
CA LEU A 362 17.92 6.14 -35.55
C LEU A 362 18.58 4.79 -35.64
N ASP A 363 19.65 4.62 -34.87
CA ASP A 363 20.17 3.31 -34.55
C ASP A 363 19.23 2.61 -33.55
N THR A 364 18.25 1.91 -34.09
CA THR A 364 17.22 1.24 -33.29
C THR A 364 17.75 0.15 -32.36
N SER A 365 19.01 -0.28 -32.57
CA SER A 365 19.66 -1.25 -31.66
C SER A 365 19.98 -0.69 -30.28
N LYS A 366 20.02 0.65 -30.16
CA LYS A 366 20.31 1.39 -28.93
C LYS A 366 19.06 1.91 -28.22
N LEU A 367 17.88 1.70 -28.82
CA LEU A 367 16.63 2.15 -28.24
C LEU A 367 16.09 1.17 -27.21
N ASP A 368 15.62 1.69 -26.10
CA ASP A 368 14.75 0.93 -25.21
C ASP A 368 13.50 0.49 -25.99
N LYS A 369 13.01 -0.72 -25.71
CA LYS A 369 11.86 -1.29 -26.42
C LYS A 369 10.51 -0.70 -26.00
N LYS A 370 10.47 0.58 -25.65
CA LYS A 370 9.27 1.35 -25.30
C LYS A 370 8.69 2.08 -26.51
N PRO A 371 7.43 2.48 -26.51
CA PRO A 371 6.85 3.29 -27.56
C PRO A 371 7.52 4.67 -27.67
N TYR A 372 7.67 5.14 -28.89
CA TYR A 372 8.20 6.47 -29.22
C TYR A 372 7.20 7.26 -30.05
N LEU A 373 6.99 8.51 -29.67
CA LEU A 373 6.26 9.45 -30.51
C LEU A 373 7.24 10.23 -31.38
N ILE A 374 6.95 10.27 -32.66
CA ILE A 374 7.81 10.84 -33.67
C ILE A 374 7.01 11.85 -34.48
N LYS A 375 7.62 12.99 -34.74
CA LYS A 375 7.13 13.96 -35.71
C LYS A 375 7.90 13.74 -37.01
N ASP A 376 7.21 13.35 -38.10
CA ASP A 376 7.83 13.15 -39.39
C ASP A 376 8.21 14.48 -40.07
N ASP A 377 8.91 14.40 -41.23
CA ASP A 377 9.37 15.57 -41.97
C ASP A 377 8.20 16.42 -42.53
N GLN A 378 6.98 15.89 -42.53
CA GLN A 378 5.76 16.59 -42.93
C GLN A 378 5.02 17.21 -41.73
N GLY A 379 5.56 17.05 -40.52
CA GLY A 379 4.97 17.55 -39.30
C GLY A 379 3.87 16.67 -38.70
N LYS A 380 3.69 15.47 -39.26
CA LYS A 380 2.71 14.48 -38.75
C LYS A 380 3.30 13.65 -37.64
N TYR A 381 2.50 13.35 -36.61
CA TYR A 381 2.89 12.56 -35.47
C TYR A 381 2.61 11.06 -35.70
N GLN A 382 3.56 10.22 -35.31
CA GLN A 382 3.51 8.76 -35.43
C GLN A 382 3.95 8.14 -34.13
N ILE A 383 3.35 7.00 -33.76
CA ILE A 383 3.79 6.19 -32.62
C ILE A 383 4.42 4.91 -33.13
N TRP A 384 5.69 4.70 -32.77
CA TRP A 384 6.41 3.47 -33.05
C TRP A 384 6.57 2.66 -31.76
N GLY A 385 6.12 1.42 -31.77
CA GLY A 385 6.24 0.47 -30.65
C GLY A 385 7.02 -0.76 -31.05
N TYR A 386 7.71 -1.38 -30.10
CA TYR A 386 8.41 -2.66 -30.29
C TYR A 386 7.47 -3.80 -29.93
N LYS A 387 7.04 -4.54 -30.94
CA LYS A 387 6.14 -5.71 -30.81
C LYS A 387 6.65 -6.85 -31.69
N GLU A 388 6.52 -8.10 -31.23
CA GLU A 388 6.91 -9.29 -32.00
C GLU A 388 8.36 -9.20 -32.53
N ASN A 389 9.28 -8.75 -31.69
CA ASN A 389 10.70 -8.58 -32.00
C ASN A 389 11.02 -7.60 -33.15
N LYS A 390 10.12 -6.68 -33.46
CA LYS A 390 10.36 -5.63 -34.47
C LYS A 390 9.68 -4.32 -34.09
N TRP A 391 10.21 -3.25 -34.63
CA TRP A 391 9.58 -1.93 -34.57
C TRP A 391 8.41 -1.84 -35.54
N GLN A 392 7.27 -1.42 -35.03
CA GLN A 392 6.04 -1.30 -35.81
C GLN A 392 5.41 0.07 -35.58
N LEU A 393 4.96 0.68 -36.68
CA LEU A 393 4.11 1.85 -36.61
C LEU A 393 2.75 1.45 -36.02
N THR A 394 2.37 2.11 -34.93
CA THR A 394 1.04 1.92 -34.36
C THR A 394 0.09 2.88 -35.03
N ASP A 395 -0.99 2.36 -35.60
CA ASP A 395 -2.06 3.21 -36.12
C ASP A 395 -2.81 3.81 -34.94
N ILE A 396 -2.69 5.12 -34.79
CA ILE A 396 -3.30 5.91 -33.71
C ILE A 396 -4.45 6.79 -34.23
N GLY A 397 -4.83 6.61 -35.48
CA GLY A 397 -5.80 7.49 -36.12
C GLY A 397 -5.26 8.94 -36.26
N ASN A 398 -6.16 9.89 -36.16
CA ASN A 398 -5.77 11.30 -36.16
C ASN A 398 -5.38 11.76 -34.77
N LEU A 399 -4.09 11.81 -34.50
CA LEU A 399 -3.56 12.41 -33.27
C LEU A 399 -3.37 13.91 -33.52
N GLU A 400 -4.16 14.74 -32.85
CA GLU A 400 -3.97 16.19 -32.85
C GLU A 400 -3.16 16.58 -31.61
N ILE A 401 -2.06 17.30 -31.84
CA ILE A 401 -1.20 17.81 -30.78
C ILE A 401 -1.24 19.35 -30.90
N ASP A 402 -1.73 19.99 -29.85
CA ASP A 402 -1.94 21.43 -29.80
C ASP A 402 -0.85 22.19 -29.02
N PHE A 403 0.34 21.58 -28.87
CA PHE A 403 1.49 22.19 -28.21
C PHE A 403 2.81 21.83 -28.93
N GLU A 404 3.81 22.71 -28.82
CA GLU A 404 5.17 22.42 -29.29
C GLU A 404 5.94 21.60 -28.25
N TRP A 405 6.61 20.54 -28.73
CA TRP A 405 7.48 19.72 -27.95
C TRP A 405 8.91 20.12 -28.05
N LYS A 406 9.60 20.03 -26.92
CA LYS A 406 11.06 20.09 -26.90
C LYS A 406 11.62 18.67 -27.06
N GLN A 407 12.77 18.58 -27.68
CA GLN A 407 13.50 17.31 -27.82
C GLN A 407 13.72 16.71 -26.44
N ASP A 408 13.54 15.39 -26.32
CA ASP A 408 13.70 14.60 -25.09
C ASP A 408 12.61 14.80 -23.99
N GLU A 409 11.50 15.44 -24.29
CA GLU A 409 10.35 15.49 -23.38
C GLU A 409 9.55 14.18 -23.42
N THR A 410 9.14 13.71 -22.25
CA THR A 410 8.26 12.54 -22.10
C THR A 410 6.80 12.97 -22.03
N VAL A 411 5.96 12.35 -22.83
CA VAL A 411 4.53 12.66 -22.91
C VAL A 411 3.69 11.42 -22.57
N PHE A 412 2.62 11.63 -21.84
CA PHE A 412 1.63 10.60 -21.55
C PHE A 412 0.45 10.72 -22.49
N ILE A 413 0.06 9.62 -23.09
CA ILE A 413 -1.13 9.52 -23.93
C ILE A 413 -2.10 8.54 -23.31
N SER A 414 -3.33 8.99 -23.13
CA SER A 414 -4.43 8.18 -22.65
C SER A 414 -5.21 7.64 -23.84
N PRO A 415 -5.33 6.32 -24.01
CA PRO A 415 -6.24 5.77 -25.01
C PRO A 415 -7.69 5.99 -24.57
N LYS A 416 -8.53 6.39 -25.49
CA LYS A 416 -9.98 6.45 -25.29
C LYS A 416 -10.65 5.76 -26.49
N ASP A 417 -11.50 4.78 -26.22
CA ASP A 417 -12.22 4.00 -27.25
C ASP A 417 -11.29 3.41 -28.33
N GLY A 418 -10.08 2.98 -27.94
CA GLY A 418 -9.07 2.47 -28.88
C GLY A 418 -8.38 3.56 -29.73
N ILE A 419 -8.70 4.83 -29.49
CA ILE A 419 -8.14 6.00 -30.16
C ILE A 419 -7.42 6.85 -29.11
N PHE A 420 -6.22 7.33 -29.41
CA PHE A 420 -5.50 8.25 -28.53
C PHE A 420 -6.18 9.61 -28.51
N ASN A 421 -6.53 10.05 -27.30
CA ASN A 421 -7.10 11.40 -27.16
C ASN A 421 -6.07 12.49 -27.44
N THR A 422 -6.56 13.59 -27.94
CA THR A 422 -5.81 14.83 -28.11
C THR A 422 -5.15 15.23 -26.79
N LEU A 423 -3.85 15.46 -26.83
CA LEU A 423 -3.11 16.09 -25.75
C LEU A 423 -3.44 17.58 -25.76
N LYS A 424 -4.12 18.07 -24.72
CA LYS A 424 -4.48 19.50 -24.64
C LYS A 424 -3.34 20.32 -24.06
N LYS A 425 -3.20 21.55 -24.59
CA LYS A 425 -2.26 22.56 -24.09
C LYS A 425 -2.43 22.79 -22.59
N GLY A 426 -1.34 22.70 -21.85
CA GLY A 426 -1.34 22.90 -20.39
C GLY A 426 -1.07 21.63 -19.57
N HIS A 427 -0.78 20.50 -20.19
CA HIS A 427 -0.19 19.36 -19.49
C HIS A 427 1.28 19.67 -19.19
N THR A 428 1.64 19.68 -17.92
CA THR A 428 3.03 19.84 -17.50
C THR A 428 3.78 18.57 -17.85
N LEU A 429 4.77 18.70 -18.69
CA LEU A 429 5.73 17.66 -19.00
C LEU A 429 6.86 17.79 -17.98
N GLU A 430 7.00 16.83 -17.09
CA GLU A 430 8.16 16.76 -16.22
C GLU A 430 9.25 15.95 -16.93
N PRO A 431 10.48 16.48 -17.08
CA PRO A 431 11.61 15.69 -17.55
C PRO A 431 11.86 14.55 -16.56
N ARG A 432 11.87 13.31 -17.05
CA ARG A 432 12.06 12.13 -16.21
C ARG A 432 13.40 11.50 -16.48
N SER A 433 14.07 11.07 -15.39
CA SER A 433 15.21 10.18 -15.54
C SER A 433 14.71 8.81 -16.02
N THR A 434 15.37 8.25 -17.02
CA THR A 434 15.03 6.96 -17.65
C THR A 434 15.01 5.78 -16.68
N GLU A 435 15.72 5.86 -15.57
CA GLU A 435 15.79 4.79 -14.55
C GLU A 435 14.53 4.67 -13.70
N SER A 436 13.82 5.78 -13.43
CA SER A 436 12.65 5.73 -12.55
C SER A 436 11.36 5.28 -13.24
N GLU A 437 11.27 5.29 -14.57
CA GLU A 437 10.06 4.93 -15.32
C GLU A 437 9.91 3.43 -15.54
N GLU A 438 11.00 2.70 -15.59
CA GLU A 438 11.02 1.24 -15.74
C GLU A 438 10.14 0.54 -14.69
N PHE A 439 10.06 1.09 -13.48
CA PHE A 439 9.31 0.53 -12.36
C PHE A 439 7.93 1.18 -12.15
N LYS A 440 7.53 2.08 -13.03
CA LYS A 440 6.25 2.80 -12.96
C LYS A 440 5.25 2.38 -14.03
N THR A 441 5.53 1.33 -14.77
CA THR A 441 4.60 0.79 -15.76
C THR A 441 3.62 -0.15 -15.09
N CYS A 442 2.34 0.09 -15.28
CA CYS A 442 1.27 -0.69 -14.72
C CYS A 442 0.26 -1.10 -15.78
N GLY A 443 -0.17 -2.35 -15.73
CA GLY A 443 -1.33 -2.83 -16.45
C GLY A 443 -2.59 -2.58 -15.63
N LEU A 444 -3.48 -3.55 -15.52
CA LEU A 444 -4.63 -3.49 -14.62
C LEU A 444 -4.33 -4.30 -13.35
N GLY A 445 -4.02 -3.59 -12.28
CA GLY A 445 -3.67 -4.18 -10.98
C GLY A 445 -2.23 -4.70 -10.85
N TRP A 446 -1.56 -4.97 -11.96
CA TRP A 446 -0.21 -5.49 -12.01
C TRP A 446 0.80 -4.44 -12.43
N HIS A 447 1.96 -4.38 -11.75
CA HIS A 447 3.13 -3.69 -12.27
C HIS A 447 3.75 -4.54 -13.36
N LEU A 448 4.32 -3.90 -14.36
CA LEU A 448 4.92 -4.56 -15.52
C LEU A 448 6.40 -4.19 -15.62
N TYR A 449 7.25 -5.20 -15.78
CA TYR A 449 8.69 -5.05 -15.90
C TYR A 449 9.23 -5.95 -17.02
N ARG A 450 10.15 -5.45 -17.83
CA ARG A 450 10.87 -6.27 -18.80
C ARG A 450 12.27 -6.58 -18.30
N THR A 451 12.59 -7.87 -18.25
CA THR A 451 13.93 -8.33 -17.89
C THR A 451 14.95 -7.89 -18.94
N LYS A 452 16.09 -7.36 -18.50
CA LYS A 452 17.14 -6.86 -19.39
C LYS A 452 17.92 -7.97 -20.09
N ASP A 453 18.00 -9.14 -19.46
CA ASP A 453 18.74 -10.31 -19.96
C ASP A 453 17.96 -11.12 -20.99
N THR A 454 16.66 -11.32 -20.80
CA THR A 454 15.84 -12.19 -21.63
C THR A 454 14.73 -11.48 -22.39
N ASP A 455 14.51 -10.19 -22.12
CA ASP A 455 13.41 -9.39 -22.69
C ASP A 455 12.01 -9.97 -22.42
N GLU A 456 11.87 -10.68 -21.32
CA GLU A 456 10.59 -11.25 -20.92
C GLU A 456 9.77 -10.26 -20.10
N LEU A 457 8.47 -10.26 -20.30
CA LEU A 457 7.53 -9.44 -19.53
C LEU A 457 7.18 -10.15 -18.23
N ILE A 458 7.46 -9.47 -17.12
CA ILE A 458 7.08 -9.90 -15.78
C ILE A 458 6.00 -8.98 -15.23
N ALA A 459 4.87 -9.55 -14.85
CA ALA A 459 3.86 -8.87 -14.06
C ALA A 459 4.12 -9.17 -12.58
N TYR A 460 4.14 -8.15 -11.73
CA TYR A 460 4.40 -8.33 -10.32
C TYR A 460 3.55 -7.41 -9.45
N GLN A 461 3.39 -7.79 -8.20
CA GLN A 461 2.83 -6.97 -7.14
C GLN A 461 3.56 -7.29 -5.84
N TYR A 462 3.75 -6.29 -5.02
CA TYR A 462 4.35 -6.41 -3.70
C TYR A 462 3.38 -5.98 -2.62
N GLY A 463 3.52 -6.57 -1.45
CA GLY A 463 2.72 -6.26 -0.27
C GLY A 463 3.61 -5.88 0.90
N GLU A 464 3.34 -4.73 1.46
CA GLU A 464 4.05 -4.17 2.60
C GLU A 464 3.07 -3.71 3.68
N ASN A 465 3.25 -4.24 4.86
CA ASN A 465 2.76 -3.65 6.10
C ASN A 465 3.92 -3.66 7.10
N THR A 466 3.74 -3.02 8.23
CA THR A 466 4.73 -3.10 9.30
C THR A 466 4.99 -4.56 9.65
N ASP A 467 6.26 -4.95 9.67
CA ASP A 467 6.75 -6.26 10.11
C ASP A 467 6.36 -7.46 9.21
N MET A 468 5.90 -7.22 7.99
CA MET A 468 5.65 -8.27 7.01
C MET A 468 5.89 -7.80 5.57
N ARG A 469 6.23 -8.75 4.71
CA ARG A 469 6.37 -8.55 3.25
C ARG A 469 5.75 -9.72 2.50
N SER A 470 5.16 -9.43 1.37
CA SER A 470 4.67 -10.41 0.40
C SER A 470 4.99 -9.97 -1.02
N PHE A 471 5.05 -10.93 -1.93
CA PHE A 471 5.38 -10.64 -3.32
C PHE A 471 4.77 -11.70 -4.23
N VAL A 472 4.33 -11.29 -5.41
CA VAL A 472 3.90 -12.19 -6.48
C VAL A 472 4.44 -11.72 -7.79
N ALA A 473 4.86 -12.66 -8.62
CA ALA A 473 5.31 -12.41 -9.98
C ALA A 473 4.79 -13.46 -10.95
N ILE A 474 4.45 -13.02 -12.15
CA ILE A 474 4.08 -13.86 -13.28
C ILE A 474 5.01 -13.54 -14.45
N ASN A 475 5.71 -14.53 -14.95
CA ASN A 475 6.38 -14.43 -16.25
C ASN A 475 5.34 -14.65 -17.35
N VAL A 476 4.97 -13.58 -18.02
CA VAL A 476 3.90 -13.57 -19.03
C VAL A 476 4.29 -14.42 -20.25
N ASN A 477 5.55 -14.39 -20.65
CA ASN A 477 6.05 -15.14 -21.79
C ASN A 477 6.09 -16.67 -21.55
N LYS A 478 6.52 -17.06 -20.35
CA LYS A 478 6.65 -18.47 -19.95
C LYS A 478 5.37 -19.04 -19.34
N LYS A 479 4.39 -18.19 -19.02
CA LYS A 479 3.17 -18.56 -18.28
C LYS A 479 3.50 -19.25 -16.95
N LYS A 480 4.44 -18.71 -16.19
CA LYS A 480 4.85 -19.19 -14.87
C LYS A 480 4.55 -18.15 -13.80
N GLY A 481 4.14 -18.61 -12.62
CA GLY A 481 3.85 -17.74 -11.50
C GLY A 481 4.53 -18.20 -10.22
N ALA A 482 4.94 -17.24 -9.36
CA ALA A 482 5.43 -17.49 -8.02
C ALA A 482 4.91 -16.45 -7.05
N ALA A 483 4.57 -16.88 -5.83
CA ALA A 483 4.16 -16.01 -4.74
C ALA A 483 4.94 -16.33 -3.47
N ILE A 484 5.30 -15.29 -2.73
CA ILE A 484 6.06 -15.36 -1.49
C ILE A 484 5.26 -14.63 -0.42
N PHE A 485 4.94 -15.32 0.66
CA PHE A 485 4.31 -14.76 1.85
C PHE A 485 5.26 -14.92 3.02
N THR A 486 5.51 -13.85 3.75
CA THR A 486 6.39 -13.86 4.91
C THR A 486 5.77 -13.13 6.09
N ASN A 487 6.26 -13.41 7.27
CA ASN A 487 5.87 -12.75 8.49
C ASN A 487 7.03 -11.92 9.08
N SER A 488 7.81 -11.28 8.22
CA SER A 488 8.98 -10.51 8.62
C SER A 488 9.13 -9.22 7.82
N GLU A 489 9.63 -8.18 8.48
CA GLU A 489 10.10 -6.94 7.85
C GLU A 489 11.19 -7.21 6.79
N HIS A 490 12.04 -8.21 7.03
CA HIS A 490 13.03 -8.69 6.07
C HIS A 490 12.51 -9.78 5.12
N GLY A 491 11.20 -9.95 5.04
CA GLY A 491 10.61 -11.05 4.28
C GLY A 491 11.09 -11.16 2.84
N MET A 492 11.34 -10.05 2.17
CA MET A 492 11.83 -10.07 0.79
C MET A 492 13.35 -10.15 0.65
N SER A 493 14.10 -10.28 1.72
CA SER A 493 15.54 -10.59 1.66
C SER A 493 15.85 -11.91 0.93
N ILE A 494 14.86 -12.78 0.84
CA ILE A 494 14.93 -14.08 0.16
C ILE A 494 14.34 -14.05 -1.26
N GLY A 495 13.88 -12.88 -1.71
CA GLY A 495 13.14 -12.76 -2.97
C GLY A 495 13.94 -13.20 -4.20
N ASN A 496 15.20 -12.77 -4.32
CA ASN A 496 16.03 -13.14 -5.46
C ASN A 496 16.22 -14.65 -5.56
N GLN A 497 16.53 -15.32 -4.46
CA GLN A 497 16.76 -16.76 -4.44
C GLN A 497 15.51 -17.57 -4.83
N LEU A 498 14.31 -17.06 -4.51
CA LEU A 498 13.05 -17.74 -4.79
C LEU A 498 12.48 -17.41 -6.19
N LEU A 499 12.88 -16.30 -6.80
CA LEU A 499 12.30 -15.83 -8.07
C LEU A 499 13.19 -16.06 -9.29
N ILE A 500 14.51 -16.04 -9.12
CA ILE A 500 15.43 -16.03 -10.26
C ILE A 500 15.32 -17.29 -11.15
N GLY A 501 15.13 -18.44 -10.57
CA GLY A 501 14.96 -19.71 -11.30
C GLY A 501 13.60 -19.82 -11.97
N PRO A 502 12.50 -19.77 -11.20
CA PRO A 502 11.16 -20.02 -11.74
C PRO A 502 10.61 -18.86 -12.58
N ILE A 503 10.91 -17.63 -12.24
CA ILE A 503 10.31 -16.44 -12.87
C ILE A 503 11.29 -15.72 -13.78
N GLY A 504 12.47 -15.39 -13.29
CA GLY A 504 13.49 -14.63 -14.00
C GLY A 504 14.22 -13.63 -13.10
N ASN A 505 15.09 -12.83 -13.69
CA ASN A 505 15.91 -11.88 -12.96
C ASN A 505 15.10 -10.62 -12.58
N LEU A 506 14.70 -10.55 -11.32
CA LEU A 506 13.99 -9.40 -10.73
C LEU A 506 14.86 -8.59 -9.75
N GLN A 507 16.17 -8.74 -9.77
CA GLN A 507 17.06 -8.00 -8.86
C GLN A 507 16.85 -6.48 -8.94
N ALA A 508 16.68 -5.93 -10.14
CA ALA A 508 16.43 -4.50 -10.32
C ALA A 508 15.11 -4.07 -9.66
N VAL A 509 14.05 -4.88 -9.77
CA VAL A 509 12.77 -4.61 -9.09
C VAL A 509 12.94 -4.65 -7.57
N LEU A 510 13.58 -5.69 -7.03
CA LEU A 510 13.81 -5.83 -5.59
C LEU A 510 14.65 -4.69 -5.03
N LYS A 511 15.66 -4.24 -5.77
CA LYS A 511 16.48 -3.06 -5.41
C LYS A 511 15.64 -1.77 -5.42
N ASN A 512 14.84 -1.55 -6.45
CA ASN A 512 13.97 -0.37 -6.54
C ASN A 512 12.97 -0.33 -5.37
N LEU A 513 12.48 -1.48 -4.92
CA LEU A 513 11.59 -1.60 -3.76
C LEU A 513 12.33 -1.52 -2.41
N ASN A 514 13.64 -1.33 -2.44
CA ASN A 514 14.48 -1.27 -1.24
C ASN A 514 14.47 -2.58 -0.41
N TYR A 515 14.55 -3.71 -1.09
CA TYR A 515 14.64 -5.04 -0.50
C TYR A 515 16.08 -5.59 -0.60
N PRO A 516 16.95 -5.36 0.41
CA PRO A 516 18.28 -5.97 0.44
C PRO A 516 18.17 -7.50 0.42
N GLN A 517 19.04 -8.16 -0.34
CA GLN A 517 18.98 -9.61 -0.53
C GLN A 517 19.97 -10.35 0.37
N SER A 518 19.55 -11.47 0.95
CA SER A 518 20.39 -12.26 1.88
C SER A 518 21.54 -12.97 1.20
N ASP A 519 21.53 -13.09 -0.12
CA ASP A 519 22.64 -13.61 -0.94
C ASP A 519 23.63 -12.52 -1.40
N GLU A 520 23.38 -11.26 -1.03
CA GLU A 520 24.30 -10.16 -1.31
C GLU A 520 25.43 -10.09 -0.27
N PRO A 521 26.67 -9.79 -0.69
CA PRO A 521 27.76 -9.53 0.24
C PRO A 521 27.43 -8.38 1.21
N GLY A 522 27.71 -8.58 2.48
CA GLY A 522 27.45 -7.58 3.53
C GLY A 522 26.09 -7.67 4.19
N TRP A 523 25.14 -8.44 3.68
CA TRP A 523 23.81 -8.60 4.28
C TRP A 523 23.86 -9.01 5.75
N LYS A 524 24.63 -10.06 6.07
CA LYS A 524 24.74 -10.57 7.43
C LYS A 524 25.30 -9.53 8.40
N GLU A 525 26.34 -8.83 7.98
CA GLU A 525 26.97 -7.80 8.80
C GLU A 525 26.03 -6.60 9.00
N MET A 526 25.30 -6.21 7.98
CA MET A 526 24.29 -5.16 8.11
C MET A 526 23.23 -5.53 9.16
N LEU A 527 22.72 -6.76 9.13
CA LEU A 527 21.74 -7.25 10.10
C LEU A 527 22.31 -7.30 11.53
N GLU A 528 23.54 -7.78 11.72
CA GLU A 528 24.21 -7.78 13.02
C GLU A 528 24.42 -6.35 13.55
N GLY A 529 24.68 -5.40 12.65
CA GLY A 529 24.74 -3.99 12.99
C GLY A 529 23.40 -3.45 13.51
N GLU A 530 22.31 -3.76 12.85
CA GLU A 530 20.96 -3.36 13.28
C GLU A 530 20.58 -3.98 14.63
N ILE A 531 20.90 -5.25 14.85
CA ILE A 531 20.68 -5.93 16.13
C ILE A 531 21.51 -5.27 17.24
N ALA A 532 22.78 -4.96 16.97
CA ALA A 532 23.64 -4.28 17.94
C ALA A 532 23.13 -2.87 18.27
N GLU A 533 22.62 -2.13 17.28
CA GLU A 533 22.01 -0.81 17.47
C GLU A 533 20.77 -0.88 18.37
N ASP A 534 19.87 -1.86 18.16
CA ASP A 534 18.69 -2.05 19.01
C ASP A 534 19.02 -2.40 20.46
N GLN A 535 20.17 -3.01 20.65
CA GLN A 535 20.67 -3.39 21.98
C GLN A 535 21.53 -2.28 22.62
N ASP A 536 21.52 -1.07 22.05
CA ASP A 536 22.35 0.07 22.46
C ASP A 536 23.88 -0.20 22.45
N ARG A 537 24.30 -1.23 21.71
CA ARG A 537 25.72 -1.57 21.50
C ARG A 537 26.29 -0.82 20.29
N PHE A 538 26.32 0.51 20.39
CA PHE A 538 26.61 1.40 19.24
C PHE A 538 28.00 1.21 18.63
N GLU A 539 29.02 0.90 19.42
CA GLU A 539 30.36 0.64 18.88
C GLU A 539 30.42 -0.67 18.10
N ASP A 540 29.73 -1.71 18.56
CA ASP A 540 29.60 -2.96 17.82
C ASP A 540 28.79 -2.75 16.53
N ALA A 541 27.69 -2.00 16.62
CA ALA A 541 26.88 -1.64 15.46
C ALA A 541 27.72 -0.92 14.40
N ARG A 542 28.48 0.09 14.79
CA ARG A 542 29.39 0.84 13.92
C ARG A 542 30.41 -0.08 13.24
N LYS A 543 30.98 -1.02 13.99
CA LYS A 543 31.92 -2.00 13.47
C LYS A 543 31.28 -2.89 12.41
N HIS A 544 30.08 -3.41 12.68
CA HIS A 544 29.35 -4.26 11.75
C HIS A 544 28.94 -3.49 10.48
N PHE A 545 28.43 -2.27 10.59
CA PHE A 545 28.11 -1.45 9.42
C PHE A 545 29.32 -1.12 8.55
N ASN A 546 30.48 -0.83 9.15
CA ASN A 546 31.73 -0.62 8.40
C ASN A 546 32.18 -1.92 7.69
N GLU A 547 32.05 -3.06 8.34
CA GLU A 547 32.40 -4.35 7.71
C GLU A 547 31.40 -4.70 6.60
N ALA A 548 30.11 -4.44 6.79
CA ALA A 548 29.11 -4.59 5.73
C ALA A 548 29.45 -3.73 4.51
N LEU A 549 29.87 -2.49 4.74
CA LEU A 549 30.29 -1.58 3.68
C LEU A 549 31.53 -2.10 2.95
N ARG A 550 32.53 -2.63 3.69
CA ARG A 550 33.73 -3.23 3.12
C ARG A 550 33.41 -4.44 2.24
N LEU A 551 32.44 -5.26 2.63
CA LEU A 551 32.05 -6.47 1.90
C LEU A 551 31.13 -6.18 0.71
N SER A 552 30.42 -5.06 0.74
CA SER A 552 29.43 -4.73 -0.29
C SER A 552 30.09 -4.47 -1.64
N LEU A 553 29.46 -5.00 -2.69
CA LEU A 553 29.84 -4.70 -4.06
C LEU A 553 29.62 -3.23 -4.39
N GLU A 554 30.31 -2.73 -5.40
CA GLU A 554 30.09 -1.37 -5.90
C GLU A 554 28.67 -1.20 -6.44
N GLY A 555 28.16 0.01 -6.39
CA GLY A 555 26.88 0.38 -6.95
C GLY A 555 25.85 0.83 -5.91
N GLU A 556 24.60 0.67 -6.23
CA GLU A 556 23.48 1.23 -5.48
C GLU A 556 23.36 0.66 -4.05
N SER A 557 23.58 -0.63 -3.88
CA SER A 557 23.56 -1.26 -2.54
C SER A 557 24.61 -0.69 -1.61
N LYS A 558 25.82 -0.42 -2.13
CA LYS A 558 26.89 0.21 -1.38
C LYS A 558 26.55 1.64 -1.00
N GLN A 559 26.01 2.42 -1.94
CA GLN A 559 25.60 3.80 -1.69
C GLN A 559 24.51 3.88 -0.59
N ARG A 560 23.56 2.97 -0.59
CA ARG A 560 22.53 2.90 0.47
C ARG A 560 23.14 2.59 1.83
N LEU A 561 24.09 1.69 1.88
CA LEU A 561 24.79 1.36 3.12
C LEU A 561 25.67 2.51 3.61
N GLU A 562 26.30 3.26 2.71
CA GLU A 562 27.04 4.49 3.03
C GLU A 562 26.10 5.54 3.67
N LEU A 563 24.92 5.74 3.10
CA LEU A 563 23.92 6.64 3.67
C LEU A 563 23.41 6.15 5.03
N ARG A 564 23.21 4.85 5.18
CA ARG A 564 22.80 4.24 6.46
C ARG A 564 23.86 4.44 7.55
N LEU A 565 25.11 4.24 7.21
CA LEU A 565 26.23 4.44 8.14
C LEU A 565 26.42 5.93 8.48
N ALA A 566 26.29 6.81 7.51
CA ALA A 566 26.36 8.24 7.74
C ALA A 566 25.25 8.69 8.71
N TRP A 567 24.03 8.23 8.48
CA TRP A 567 22.89 8.47 9.38
C TRP A 567 23.15 7.91 10.78
N PHE A 568 23.63 6.67 10.88
CA PHE A 568 23.96 6.04 12.16
C PHE A 568 24.98 6.86 12.94
N ASN A 569 26.04 7.34 12.29
CA ASN A 569 27.05 8.17 12.91
C ASN A 569 26.51 9.54 13.38
N GLU A 570 25.54 10.10 12.67
CA GLU A 570 24.89 11.36 13.05
C GLU A 570 24.00 11.18 14.28
N VAL A 571 23.20 10.13 14.34
CA VAL A 571 22.27 9.89 15.46
C VAL A 571 22.93 9.22 16.68
N HIS A 572 24.09 8.58 16.50
CA HIS A 572 24.88 7.96 17.55
C HIS A 572 26.31 8.50 17.57
N PRO A 573 26.54 9.78 17.91
CA PRO A 573 27.87 10.33 18.00
C PRO A 573 28.70 9.58 19.05
N THR A 574 29.99 9.46 18.80
CA THR A 574 30.92 8.86 19.77
C THR A 574 30.96 9.65 21.08
N THR A 575 31.47 9.02 22.14
CA THR A 575 31.63 9.71 23.44
C THR A 575 32.51 10.96 23.31
N GLN A 576 33.53 10.92 22.47
CA GLN A 576 34.40 12.05 22.22
C GLN A 576 33.66 13.19 21.51
N GLU A 577 32.85 12.90 20.53
CA GLU A 577 32.04 13.89 19.83
C GLU A 577 31.00 14.53 20.77
N LYS A 578 30.34 13.74 21.62
CA LYS A 578 29.39 14.24 22.62
C LYS A 578 30.02 15.19 23.63
N GLN A 579 31.27 14.98 23.99
CA GLN A 579 32.01 15.84 24.92
C GLN A 579 32.46 17.17 24.28
N ALA A 580 32.50 17.25 22.98
CA ALA A 580 32.98 18.40 22.23
C ALA A 580 31.94 19.50 22.00
N PHE A 581 30.64 19.27 22.25
CA PHE A 581 29.61 20.28 22.00
C PHE A 581 29.13 20.98 23.28
N THR A 582 28.71 22.23 23.13
CA THR A 582 28.11 23.00 24.22
C THR A 582 26.67 22.52 24.50
N HIS A 583 26.20 22.74 25.74
CA HIS A 583 24.84 22.37 26.15
C HIS A 583 23.98 23.60 26.40
N PRO A 584 23.36 24.21 25.35
CA PRO A 584 22.35 25.24 25.57
C PRO A 584 21.25 24.76 26.52
N LEU A 585 20.67 25.65 27.29
CA LEU A 585 19.59 25.33 28.21
C LEU A 585 18.40 24.76 27.42
N LEU A 586 17.77 23.69 27.93
CA LEU A 586 16.64 23.03 27.26
C LEU A 586 15.46 23.98 27.03
N GLU A 587 15.30 25.01 27.88
CA GLU A 587 14.27 26.05 27.78
C GLU A 587 14.34 26.80 26.43
N THR A 588 15.52 26.90 25.83
CA THR A 588 15.67 27.58 24.53
C THR A 588 14.93 26.86 23.39
N PHE A 589 14.70 25.56 23.53
CA PHE A 589 14.01 24.74 22.54
C PHE A 589 12.51 24.66 22.77
N VAL A 590 12.03 25.03 23.96
CA VAL A 590 10.60 24.93 24.31
C VAL A 590 9.78 25.91 23.47
N GLY A 591 8.63 25.42 23.00
CA GLY A 591 7.68 26.24 22.27
C GLY A 591 6.81 25.43 21.29
N THR A 592 5.92 26.15 20.64
CA THR A 592 5.08 25.60 19.58
C THR A 592 5.69 25.97 18.24
N TYR A 593 5.83 24.98 17.36
CA TYR A 593 6.38 25.11 16.02
C TYR A 593 5.30 24.74 15.00
N LYS A 594 5.12 25.57 13.98
CA LYS A 594 4.06 25.40 12.97
C LYS A 594 4.56 25.57 11.55
N ASN A 595 3.93 24.83 10.65
CA ASN A 595 3.87 25.13 9.22
C ASN A 595 2.39 25.09 8.77
N PRO A 596 2.06 25.33 7.50
CA PRO A 596 0.66 25.33 7.03
C PRO A 596 -0.10 24.00 7.24
N HIS A 597 0.60 22.91 7.50
CA HIS A 597 0.03 21.58 7.52
C HIS A 597 0.06 20.91 8.90
N GLU A 598 0.92 21.38 9.81
CA GLU A 598 1.11 20.70 11.08
C GLU A 598 1.65 21.62 12.19
N GLU A 599 1.45 21.16 13.41
CA GLU A 599 1.91 21.80 14.64
C GLU A 599 2.63 20.78 15.52
N ILE A 600 3.76 21.19 16.09
CA ILE A 600 4.55 20.42 17.03
C ILE A 600 4.78 21.25 18.29
N GLU A 601 4.52 20.67 19.45
CA GLU A 601 4.82 21.26 20.75
C GLU A 601 6.07 20.60 21.33
N ILE A 602 7.05 21.42 21.73
CA ILE A 602 8.23 20.98 22.49
C ILE A 602 8.12 21.52 23.92
N SER A 603 8.14 20.62 24.88
CA SER A 603 8.07 20.91 26.31
C SER A 603 9.19 20.22 27.08
N ILE A 604 9.34 20.52 28.39
CA ILE A 604 10.29 19.84 29.26
C ILE A 604 9.55 19.01 30.28
N ARG A 605 10.01 17.77 30.47
CA ARG A 605 9.57 16.89 31.56
C ARG A 605 10.77 16.05 32.02
N ASP A 606 11.02 16.01 33.31
CA ASP A 606 12.11 15.22 33.92
C ASP A 606 13.47 15.45 33.24
N ASP A 607 13.86 16.72 33.08
CA ASP A 607 15.10 17.19 32.44
C ASP A 607 15.31 16.69 31.00
N SER A 608 14.21 16.37 30.31
CA SER A 608 14.22 15.94 28.91
C SER A 608 13.23 16.75 28.09
N LEU A 609 13.53 16.94 26.81
CA LEU A 609 12.55 17.49 25.88
C LEU A 609 11.52 16.43 25.50
N ILE A 610 10.27 16.85 25.46
CA ILE A 610 9.14 16.07 24.99
C ILE A 610 8.61 16.70 23.71
N HIS A 611 8.61 15.92 22.66
CA HIS A 611 7.97 16.23 21.39
C HIS A 611 6.52 15.72 21.42
N LYS A 612 5.58 16.61 21.17
CA LYS A 612 4.17 16.27 21.11
C LYS A 612 3.58 16.66 19.76
N GLN A 613 2.98 15.69 19.11
CA GLN A 613 2.30 15.86 17.82
C GLN A 613 1.11 14.89 17.73
N PHE A 614 -0.03 15.34 17.24
CA PHE A 614 -1.27 14.54 17.10
C PHE A 614 -1.68 13.78 18.39
N GLY A 615 -1.45 14.38 19.56
CA GLY A 615 -1.75 13.74 20.85
C GLY A 615 -0.71 12.72 21.32
N HIS A 616 0.30 12.42 20.53
CA HIS A 616 1.39 11.51 20.91
C HIS A 616 2.57 12.29 21.48
N GLU A 617 3.09 11.80 22.58
CA GLU A 617 4.28 12.35 23.23
C GLU A 617 5.47 11.42 23.03
N THR A 618 6.61 11.98 22.69
CA THR A 618 7.87 11.26 22.52
C THR A 618 8.99 11.97 23.23
N LYS A 619 9.72 11.26 24.08
CA LYS A 619 10.92 11.77 24.72
C LYS A 619 12.06 11.89 23.73
N LEU A 620 12.79 13.00 23.80
CA LEU A 620 13.92 13.29 22.92
C LEU A 620 15.25 13.11 23.67
N VAL A 621 16.19 12.45 23.01
CA VAL A 621 17.57 12.29 23.45
C VAL A 621 18.45 13.28 22.71
N ARG A 622 19.21 14.08 23.42
CA ARG A 622 20.14 15.06 22.83
C ARG A 622 21.38 14.41 22.29
N ILE A 623 21.76 14.71 21.07
CA ILE A 623 22.93 14.16 20.38
C ILE A 623 23.95 15.23 19.94
N SER A 624 23.56 16.49 19.85
CA SER A 624 24.43 17.64 19.60
C SER A 624 23.89 18.90 20.28
N GLU A 625 24.49 20.05 20.03
CA GLU A 625 24.01 21.34 20.54
C GLU A 625 22.54 21.59 20.23
N THR A 626 22.10 21.25 19.01
CA THR A 626 20.78 21.57 18.45
C THR A 626 19.98 20.36 18.02
N ASP A 627 20.58 19.16 18.06
CA ASP A 627 20.02 17.96 17.47
C ASP A 627 19.59 16.96 18.53
N PHE A 628 18.42 16.37 18.25
CA PHE A 628 17.77 15.41 19.13
C PHE A 628 17.24 14.24 18.32
N VAL A 629 17.18 13.07 18.93
CA VAL A 629 16.54 11.89 18.35
C VAL A 629 15.45 11.39 19.28
N PRO A 630 14.34 10.86 18.77
CA PRO A 630 13.33 10.20 19.57
C PRO A 630 13.91 8.98 20.31
N GLU A 631 13.62 8.84 21.58
CA GLU A 631 14.18 7.76 22.42
C GLU A 631 13.92 6.35 21.86
N LYS A 632 12.77 6.15 21.23
CA LYS A 632 12.33 4.84 20.69
C LYS A 632 12.34 4.73 19.19
N ASN A 633 12.55 5.80 18.45
CA ASN A 633 12.53 5.80 16.99
C ASN A 633 13.62 6.71 16.45
N GLN A 634 14.76 6.12 16.16
CA GLN A 634 15.94 6.85 15.69
C GLN A 634 16.01 6.97 14.15
N SER A 635 14.88 6.73 13.48
CA SER A 635 14.74 7.00 12.04
C SER A 635 14.57 8.48 11.72
N PHE A 636 14.44 9.32 12.75
CA PHE A 636 14.30 10.77 12.64
C PHE A 636 15.32 11.49 13.48
N LEU A 637 15.81 12.60 12.95
CA LEU A 637 16.60 13.58 13.67
C LEU A 637 15.80 14.89 13.73
N ILE A 638 15.65 15.44 14.92
CA ILE A 638 14.97 16.72 15.16
C ILE A 638 16.05 17.74 15.44
N ARG A 639 16.17 18.75 14.59
CA ARG A 639 17.08 19.88 14.75
C ARG A 639 16.32 21.13 15.10
N VAL A 640 16.70 21.80 16.16
CA VAL A 640 16.09 23.07 16.57
C VAL A 640 17.14 24.16 16.56
N LYS A 641 17.07 25.07 15.60
CA LYS A 641 18.03 26.15 15.43
C LYS A 641 17.34 27.44 14.98
N GLU A 642 17.71 28.56 15.62
CA GLU A 642 17.29 29.90 15.21
C GLU A 642 15.76 30.06 15.06
N GLY A 643 14.99 29.46 15.97
CA GLY A 643 13.53 29.52 15.91
C GLY A 643 12.87 28.63 14.90
N LYS A 644 13.63 27.72 14.28
CA LYS A 644 13.12 26.67 13.39
C LYS A 644 13.31 25.30 14.00
N LEU A 645 12.32 24.45 13.80
CA LEU A 645 12.41 23.01 14.05
C LEU A 645 12.40 22.32 12.70
N SER A 646 13.45 21.56 12.41
CA SER A 646 13.49 20.71 11.21
C SER A 646 13.56 19.23 11.61
N ILE A 647 12.85 18.40 10.85
CA ILE A 647 12.86 16.95 11.01
C ILE A 647 13.49 16.37 9.76
N HIS A 648 14.54 15.60 9.97
CA HIS A 648 15.25 14.88 8.92
C HIS A 648 15.01 13.39 9.09
N SER A 649 14.73 12.67 8.02
CA SER A 649 14.56 11.21 8.06
C SER A 649 15.77 10.48 7.52
N ILE A 650 15.92 9.23 7.93
CA ILE A 650 16.91 8.30 7.36
C ILE A 650 16.71 8.10 5.85
N GLU A 651 15.50 8.33 5.34
CA GLU A 651 15.14 8.21 3.93
C GLU A 651 15.48 9.46 3.11
N GLY A 652 16.02 10.49 3.76
CA GLY A 652 16.53 11.71 3.12
C GLY A 652 15.50 12.81 2.89
N TRP A 653 14.28 12.70 3.42
CA TRP A 653 13.34 13.82 3.39
C TRP A 653 13.51 14.75 4.60
N GLU A 654 13.16 16.00 4.41
CA GLU A 654 13.23 17.03 5.42
C GLU A 654 11.92 17.84 5.46
N LYS A 655 11.49 18.22 6.65
CA LYS A 655 10.41 19.20 6.85
C LYS A 655 10.80 20.22 7.91
N SER A 656 10.30 21.45 7.78
CA SER A 656 10.60 22.54 8.70
C SER A 656 9.34 23.21 9.21
N LEU A 657 9.39 23.66 10.47
CA LEU A 657 8.34 24.39 11.16
C LEU A 657 8.95 25.62 11.83
N ASP A 658 8.22 26.74 11.84
CA ASP A 658 8.66 27.98 12.48
C ASP A 658 8.10 28.10 13.90
N LYS A 659 8.94 28.56 14.83
CA LYS A 659 8.55 28.80 16.21
C LYS A 659 7.52 29.94 16.28
N GLN A 660 6.41 29.69 16.95
CA GLN A 660 5.38 30.69 17.16
C GLN A 660 5.76 31.64 18.30
N SER A 661 5.53 32.91 18.11
CA SER A 661 5.67 33.90 19.19
C SER A 661 4.62 33.64 20.27
N SER A 662 5.06 33.70 21.54
CA SER A 662 4.13 33.61 22.66
C SER A 662 3.06 34.71 22.58
N PRO A 663 1.81 34.47 23.01
CA PRO A 663 0.70 35.43 22.86
C PRO A 663 0.82 36.72 23.70
N ASN A 664 1.96 36.98 24.31
CA ASN A 664 2.21 38.17 25.13
C ASN A 664 3.27 39.09 24.52
N SER A 665 2.97 39.68 23.39
CA SER A 665 3.45 41.01 23.00
C SER A 665 2.50 41.53 21.93
N GLN A 666 1.65 42.47 22.37
CA GLN A 666 0.87 43.28 21.44
C GLN A 666 1.82 44.05 20.53
N GLU A 667 1.63 43.86 19.22
CA GLU A 667 1.55 44.99 18.30
C GLU A 667 1.01 44.54 16.98
N ARG A 668 -0.06 45.24 16.60
CA ARG A 668 -0.65 45.19 15.26
C ARG A 668 0.35 45.71 14.25
N PHE A 669 0.51 45.08 13.12
CA PHE A 669 0.51 45.75 11.83
C PHE A 669 0.13 44.78 10.71
N SER A 670 -0.74 45.30 9.86
CA SER A 670 -1.25 44.74 8.63
C SER A 670 -0.14 44.43 7.62
N GLU A 671 -0.26 43.33 6.84
CA GLU A 671 -0.28 43.42 5.39
C GLU A 671 -0.28 42.05 4.70
N HIS A 672 -0.83 42.02 3.54
CA HIS A 672 -1.25 41.01 2.61
C HIS A 672 -0.32 39.79 2.41
N PRO A 673 -0.91 38.63 2.07
CA PRO A 673 -0.16 37.46 1.71
C PRO A 673 0.35 37.56 0.26
N LYS A 674 1.65 37.47 0.10
CA LYS A 674 2.24 37.13 -1.19
C LYS A 674 2.25 35.62 -1.35
N ASN A 675 1.59 35.16 -2.38
CA ASN A 675 1.71 33.81 -2.90
C ASN A 675 3.18 33.49 -3.21
N GLU A 676 3.74 32.56 -2.48
CA GLU A 676 4.87 31.78 -2.95
C GLU A 676 4.52 30.30 -2.80
N THR A 677 4.19 29.70 -3.91
CA THR A 677 4.15 28.28 -4.14
C THR A 677 5.57 27.73 -4.04
N SER A 678 5.92 27.07 -2.97
CA SER A 678 7.08 26.19 -2.96
C SER A 678 6.59 24.76 -2.87
N GLU A 679 6.68 24.07 -3.97
CA GLU A 679 6.64 22.62 -4.07
C GLU A 679 7.72 22.01 -3.18
N ALA A 680 7.30 21.37 -2.13
CA ALA A 680 8.09 20.37 -1.44
C ALA A 680 7.17 19.28 -0.94
N VAL A 681 6.59 18.52 -1.86
CA VAL A 681 6.04 17.21 -1.54
C VAL A 681 7.23 16.31 -1.27
N LYS A 682 7.51 16.10 -0.01
CA LYS A 682 8.62 15.26 0.44
C LYS A 682 8.09 14.01 1.10
N LEU A 683 8.69 12.91 0.72
CA LEU A 683 8.44 11.55 1.18
C LEU A 683 8.44 11.49 2.72
N GLU A 684 7.34 11.07 3.27
CA GLU A 684 7.21 10.76 4.70
C GLU A 684 7.75 9.37 5.00
N SER A 685 8.15 9.13 6.24
CA SER A 685 8.61 7.80 6.62
C SER A 685 7.51 6.76 6.44
N ALA A 686 7.89 5.53 6.11
CA ALA A 686 6.96 4.42 5.93
C ALA A 686 6.04 4.22 7.15
N ARG A 687 6.48 4.59 8.36
CA ARG A 687 5.66 4.54 9.58
C ARG A 687 4.66 5.68 9.69
N GLU A 688 5.03 6.91 9.37
CA GLU A 688 4.09 8.05 9.38
C GLU A 688 3.11 7.94 8.22
N VAL A 689 3.59 7.53 7.07
CA VAL A 689 2.76 7.18 5.91
C VAL A 689 1.80 6.06 6.30
N ASN A 690 2.26 5.00 6.92
CA ASN A 690 1.41 3.92 7.42
C ASN A 690 0.43 4.40 8.51
N GLN A 691 0.83 5.27 9.43
CA GLN A 691 -0.06 5.81 10.45
C GLN A 691 -1.15 6.72 9.87
N ARG A 692 -0.81 7.55 8.89
CA ARG A 692 -1.79 8.37 8.16
C ARG A 692 -2.73 7.54 7.30
N TYR A 693 -2.22 6.50 6.66
CA TYR A 693 -3.03 5.50 5.94
C TYR A 693 -4.05 4.85 6.83
N ARG A 694 -3.64 4.47 8.00
CA ARG A 694 -4.47 3.88 9.03
C ARG A 694 -5.60 4.80 9.41
N ASN A 695 -5.26 6.04 9.72
CA ASN A 695 -6.24 7.04 10.11
C ASN A 695 -7.15 7.43 8.93
N ALA A 696 -6.61 7.50 7.71
CA ALA A 696 -7.36 7.81 6.49
C ALA A 696 -8.31 6.68 6.08
N LEU A 697 -7.87 5.42 6.20
CA LEU A 697 -8.70 4.26 5.95
C LEU A 697 -9.88 4.17 6.92
N ASP A 698 -9.63 4.40 8.20
CA ASP A 698 -10.67 4.32 9.22
C ASP A 698 -11.78 5.34 9.00
N ASN A 699 -11.49 6.49 8.45
CA ASN A 699 -12.50 7.53 8.17
C ASN A 699 -13.23 7.33 6.84
N ALA A 700 -12.52 6.99 5.80
CA ALA A 700 -13.13 6.65 4.52
C ALA A 700 -14.14 5.49 4.64
N ARG A 701 -13.86 4.58 5.56
CA ARG A 701 -14.71 3.44 5.91
C ARG A 701 -15.94 3.82 6.70
N ASN A 702 -15.89 4.90 7.47
CA ASN A 702 -17.04 5.39 8.24
C ASN A 702 -18.04 6.11 7.34
N ASP A 703 -17.57 6.79 6.29
CA ASP A 703 -18.44 7.52 5.36
C ASP A 703 -19.34 6.61 4.51
N THR A 704 -18.96 5.33 4.31
CA THR A 704 -19.80 4.36 3.58
C THR A 704 -20.91 3.74 4.41
N LYS A 705 -20.78 3.71 5.73
CA LYS A 705 -21.86 3.17 6.55
C LYS A 705 -23.07 4.07 6.59
N GLU A 706 -22.86 5.38 6.50
CA GLU A 706 -23.99 6.30 6.37
C GLU A 706 -24.77 6.07 5.06
N SER A 707 -24.05 5.70 3.98
CA SER A 707 -24.70 5.39 2.70
C SER A 707 -25.26 3.96 2.64
N SER A 708 -24.65 2.97 3.29
CA SER A 708 -25.18 1.60 3.34
C SER A 708 -26.32 1.44 4.36
N ALA A 709 -26.30 2.19 5.47
CA ALA A 709 -27.42 2.21 6.41
C ALA A 709 -28.70 2.82 5.79
N ALA A 710 -28.53 3.82 4.91
CA ALA A 710 -29.64 4.34 4.11
C ALA A 710 -30.20 3.29 3.12
N VAL A 711 -29.39 2.29 2.75
CA VAL A 711 -29.80 1.15 1.90
C VAL A 711 -30.61 0.12 2.69
N GLU A 712 -30.30 -0.09 3.99
CA GLU A 712 -31.01 -1.06 4.83
C GLU A 712 -32.36 -0.54 5.34
N GLU A 713 -32.53 0.77 5.59
CA GLU A 713 -33.82 1.33 5.98
C GLU A 713 -34.90 1.23 4.90
N GLY A 714 -34.51 1.09 3.63
CA GLY A 714 -35.45 0.93 2.50
C GLY A 714 -35.98 -0.49 2.30
N VAL A 715 -35.31 -1.51 2.82
CA VAL A 715 -35.62 -2.93 2.59
C VAL A 715 -36.42 -3.56 3.74
N GLY A 716 -36.56 -2.87 4.87
CA GLY A 716 -37.17 -3.41 6.11
C GLY A 716 -38.67 -3.40 6.24
N LYS A 717 -39.45 -3.09 5.20
CA LYS A 717 -40.91 -3.16 5.26
C LYS A 717 -41.47 -3.89 4.05
N ASP A 718 -41.40 -5.17 4.06
CA ASP A 718 -42.34 -6.17 3.56
C ASP A 718 -41.61 -7.50 3.33
N ASN A 719 -41.76 -8.40 4.29
CA ASN A 719 -41.85 -9.83 3.99
C ASN A 719 -42.08 -10.61 5.29
N SER A 720 -43.32 -10.90 5.52
CA SER A 720 -43.74 -11.96 6.43
C SER A 720 -43.27 -13.31 5.86
N PRO A 721 -42.81 -14.26 6.66
CA PRO A 721 -42.41 -15.54 6.16
C PRO A 721 -43.64 -16.37 5.77
N SER A 722 -43.83 -16.60 4.48
CA SER A 722 -44.72 -17.65 4.01
C SER A 722 -44.05 -18.99 4.23
N SER A 723 -44.66 -19.82 5.06
CA SER A 723 -44.39 -21.22 5.30
C SER A 723 -44.26 -22.01 3.99
N PHE A 724 -43.09 -22.59 3.71
CA PHE A 724 -43.01 -23.71 2.78
C PHE A 724 -42.92 -25.01 3.56
N GLN A 725 -44.05 -25.75 3.48
CA GLN A 725 -44.13 -27.15 3.86
C GLN A 725 -43.28 -28.01 2.92
N THR A 726 -42.45 -28.85 3.54
CA THR A 726 -41.83 -30.01 2.90
C THR A 726 -42.87 -30.98 2.38
N ASN A 727 -42.75 -31.38 1.13
CA ASN A 727 -43.25 -32.68 0.66
C ASN A 727 -42.24 -33.31 -0.32
N LYS A 728 -41.73 -34.47 0.17
CA LYS A 728 -41.11 -35.64 -0.48
C LYS A 728 -39.91 -35.37 -1.39
#